data_4c5701c953d9ea3805e3d4dfd50ff3a4
#
_entry.id   4c5701c953d9ea3805e3d4dfd50ff3a4
#
_cell.length_a   1.000
_cell.length_b   1.000
_cell.length_c   1.000
_cell.angle_alpha   90.00
_cell.angle_beta   90.00
_cell.angle_gamma   90.00
#
_symmetry.space_group_name_H-M   'P 1'
#
loop_
_entity.id
_entity.type
_entity.pdbx_description
1 polymer ?
#
loop_
_entity_poly.entity_id
_entity_poly.type
_entity_poly.pdbx_seq_one_letter_code
_entity_poly.pdbx_strand_id
1 'polypeptide(L)'
;MRTPLEMLYLWEGREGRSISPDTGQQEGATTCRAYMACACGEAGRVHRVGLFNMFPFCTAPRAPRTAFSRCSHVLLSTLAAVLAATLLATAQAQIRLPPVTVIASREALPLDQVTSDVVVIDEQRIRASTADSIEDLLRREAGVQLSRSGGPGHAAGILLRGASTSSTLVLIDGVRVGSATLAQVAFEAISLTQIERIEVLRGPGSSLYGADAVGGVVLITSRRGEGPASLSGRAAFGEYGSHEADVGISGAHGGFDYAVSISGEKSQGVSTLRPADLFGNYNPDRDGYHRRTAQARMGYALATGHRVAVSVLDTRLRSQYDASEFGGPPDFAQDASPNFRTRLSTQVASLSYDGVINQLWTTRLQLALNEDKSRDGANFPERFVTRRNQYNWQNVFTPGPQQQIVAVIERLEERAESSAFSANKQRHNDSVGLGYAGRLGAHLLSADVRRDDNSIYGSTTTGRVGYGYEIGHGLTARALLGTTFRAPSFNDLFYTGYGVATIRPERGRSAEVGLNWRVGDSQAAVTVYRNRVRQLINYEADRSFCPVDPSYDFGCARNVDRARLQGVTFSAGHRIGALALRGTVELLSARDERTYTRLNRRAKHQETLDAVYRIDNWMLGATLVTLGDRPDAGKRLGGYSTVDVQARWRFMPHWQFEAKVLNLTNRDVEPARDYRSLSRQAWLGVRYSGIDL
;
A
#
# COMPACT_ATOMS: atom_id res chain seq x y z
N MET A 1 1.39 -29.87 1.60
CA MET A 1 1.97 -29.14 0.44
C MET A 1 1.61 -27.67 0.58
N ARG A 2 2.59 -26.78 0.62
CA ARG A 2 2.38 -25.34 0.86
C ARG A 2 2.60 -24.56 -0.42
N THR A 3 1.74 -23.59 -0.69
CA THR A 3 1.92 -22.72 -1.84
C THR A 3 3.08 -21.73 -1.60
N PRO A 4 3.76 -21.27 -2.64
CA PRO A 4 4.87 -20.28 -2.55
C PRO A 4 4.45 -18.95 -1.93
N LEU A 5 3.18 -18.59 -1.98
CA LEU A 5 2.67 -17.40 -1.29
C LEU A 5 2.81 -17.52 0.24
N GLU A 6 2.63 -18.70 0.80
CA GLU A 6 2.75 -18.94 2.24
C GLU A 6 4.21 -18.93 2.72
N MET A 7 5.14 -19.48 1.93
CA MET A 7 6.57 -19.41 2.27
C MET A 7 7.11 -17.96 2.28
N LEU A 8 6.59 -17.09 1.45
CA LEU A 8 6.98 -15.67 1.42
C LEU A 8 6.58 -14.90 2.68
N TYR A 9 5.50 -15.31 3.35
CA TYR A 9 5.01 -14.67 4.59
C TYR A 9 5.55 -15.32 5.85
N LEU A 10 6.01 -16.58 5.76
CA LEU A 10 6.40 -17.36 6.92
C LEU A 10 7.89 -17.24 7.29
N TRP A 11 8.71 -16.59 6.44
CA TRP A 11 10.17 -16.55 6.63
C TRP A 11 10.70 -15.18 7.13
N GLU A 12 9.97 -14.49 7.93
CA GLU A 12 10.40 -13.23 8.55
C GLU A 12 11.26 -13.43 9.82
N GLY A 13 12.17 -14.35 9.83
CA GLY A 13 13.12 -14.39 10.95
C GLY A 13 13.98 -15.62 11.12
N ARG A 14 15.12 -15.65 10.48
CA ARG A 14 16.32 -16.24 11.07
C ARG A 14 17.58 -15.92 10.27
N GLU A 15 18.59 -15.41 10.97
CA GLU A 15 19.99 -15.53 10.58
C GLU A 15 20.45 -16.98 10.81
N GLY A 16 21.00 -17.59 9.76
CA GLY A 16 21.51 -18.97 9.82
C GLY A 16 22.74 -19.10 10.72
N ARG A 17 22.68 -20.05 11.62
CA ARG A 17 23.90 -20.75 12.07
C ARG A 17 23.95 -22.09 11.34
N SER A 18 24.96 -22.24 10.50
CA SER A 18 25.33 -23.53 9.94
C SER A 18 25.88 -24.42 11.06
N ILE A 19 25.24 -25.55 11.28
CA ILE A 19 25.81 -26.65 12.08
C ILE A 19 26.13 -27.75 11.09
N SER A 20 27.43 -28.00 10.89
CA SER A 20 27.91 -29.26 10.32
C SER A 20 28.07 -30.28 11.43
N PRO A 21 27.76 -31.56 11.21
CA PRO A 21 27.97 -32.59 12.19
C PRO A 21 29.43 -33.06 12.13
N ASP A 22 30.16 -32.93 13.24
CA ASP A 22 31.40 -33.70 13.38
C ASP A 22 31.48 -34.41 14.71
N THR A 23 32.00 -35.59 14.59
CA THR A 23 32.14 -36.64 15.59
C THR A 23 33.28 -36.37 16.56
N GLY A 24 33.02 -36.61 17.81
CA GLY A 24 33.84 -37.04 18.96
C GLY A 24 35.33 -36.79 19.02
N GLN A 25 35.79 -36.24 20.06
CA GLN A 25 36.66 -36.74 21.13
C GLN A 25 37.33 -35.62 21.94
N GLN A 26 37.58 -35.96 23.18
CA GLN A 26 38.00 -35.22 24.33
C GLN A 26 39.37 -34.53 24.26
N GLU A 27 39.52 -33.61 25.24
CA GLU A 27 40.68 -33.22 26.07
C GLU A 27 41.51 -32.01 25.65
N GLY A 28 41.71 -31.15 26.69
CA GLY A 28 42.93 -30.38 26.87
C GLY A 28 42.77 -28.87 27.03
N ALA A 29 42.68 -28.42 28.24
CA ALA A 29 42.90 -27.05 28.66
C ALA A 29 44.31 -26.53 28.29
N THR A 30 44.49 -25.26 27.94
CA THR A 30 45.39 -24.33 28.65
C THR A 30 45.54 -22.98 27.88
N THR A 31 45.31 -21.95 28.61
CA THR A 31 45.76 -20.55 28.62
C THR A 31 46.88 -20.05 27.69
N CYS A 32 46.72 -18.80 27.33
CA CYS A 32 47.63 -17.66 27.37
C CYS A 32 48.13 -16.98 26.08
N ARG A 33 47.81 -15.70 26.01
CA ARG A 33 48.60 -14.47 25.71
C ARG A 33 49.22 -14.21 24.32
N ALA A 34 48.86 -13.02 23.95
CA ALA A 34 49.46 -12.03 23.05
C ALA A 34 50.98 -12.08 22.84
N TYR A 35 51.41 -11.66 21.65
CA TYR A 35 52.45 -10.63 21.47
C TYR A 35 52.52 -10.11 20.01
N MET A 36 52.70 -8.78 19.94
CA MET A 36 53.16 -8.00 18.75
C MET A 36 54.61 -8.37 18.41
N ALA A 37 55.01 -8.25 17.13
CA ALA A 37 56.18 -7.51 16.73
C ALA A 37 56.38 -7.46 15.21
N CYS A 38 56.81 -6.29 14.76
CA CYS A 38 57.37 -5.94 13.45
C CYS A 38 58.71 -6.58 13.16
N ALA A 39 59.12 -6.77 11.89
CA ALA A 39 60.43 -6.31 11.42
C ALA A 39 60.61 -6.44 9.91
N CYS A 40 61.36 -5.49 9.38
CA CYS A 40 61.83 -5.23 8.02
C CYS A 40 62.96 -6.14 7.55
N GLY A 41 63.28 -6.08 6.24
CA GLY A 41 64.65 -6.32 5.68
C GLY A 41 64.58 -7.07 4.35
N GLU A 42 64.82 -6.50 3.31
CA GLU A 42 65.97 -6.08 2.46
C GLU A 42 66.44 -7.11 1.46
N ALA A 43 66.46 -6.67 0.21
CA ALA A 43 67.54 -6.63 -0.79
C ALA A 43 67.88 -7.84 -1.69
N GLY A 44 68.02 -7.54 -2.96
CA GLY A 44 68.83 -8.34 -3.92
C GLY A 44 68.44 -8.23 -5.39
N ARG A 45 68.88 -7.19 -6.05
CA ARG A 45 69.52 -6.99 -7.40
C ARG A 45 69.61 -8.25 -8.29
N VAL A 46 69.44 -8.14 -9.64
CA VAL A 46 70.34 -7.62 -10.69
C VAL A 46 69.80 -7.83 -12.13
N HIS A 47 69.91 -6.75 -12.93
CA HIS A 47 70.21 -6.59 -14.38
C HIS A 47 69.33 -7.15 -15.52
N ARG A 48 68.91 -6.25 -16.33
CA ARG A 48 69.22 -5.60 -17.66
C ARG A 48 68.50 -6.32 -18.82
N VAL A 49 67.94 -5.70 -19.81
CA VAL A 49 68.13 -4.62 -20.75
C VAL A 49 66.99 -4.65 -21.78
N GLY A 50 66.49 -3.51 -22.23
CA GLY A 50 66.13 -3.33 -23.62
C GLY A 50 64.81 -2.66 -23.97
N LEU A 51 64.79 -1.36 -24.05
CA LEU A 51 64.33 -0.45 -25.11
C LEU A 51 62.95 -0.62 -25.80
N PHE A 52 62.18 0.36 -25.75
CA PHE A 52 61.51 1.25 -26.73
C PHE A 52 59.99 1.48 -26.48
N ASN A 53 59.74 2.74 -26.18
CA ASN A 53 58.73 3.70 -26.66
C ASN A 53 57.27 3.65 -26.13
N MET A 54 57.02 4.71 -25.35
CA MET A 54 56.02 5.79 -25.53
C MET A 54 54.55 5.38 -25.68
N PHE A 55 53.83 5.52 -24.57
CA PHE A 55 52.71 6.48 -24.38
C PHE A 55 52.25 6.43 -22.91
N PRO A 56 51.96 7.56 -22.26
CA PRO A 56 51.62 7.57 -20.88
C PRO A 56 50.13 7.30 -20.71
N PHE A 57 49.77 6.19 -20.11
CA PHE A 57 48.42 6.01 -19.55
C PHE A 57 48.36 6.68 -18.19
N CYS A 58 47.59 7.77 -18.10
CA CYS A 58 47.17 8.35 -16.86
C CYS A 58 46.39 7.30 -16.03
N THR A 59 46.97 6.87 -14.94
CA THR A 59 46.28 6.11 -13.90
C THR A 59 45.33 7.08 -13.17
N ALA A 60 44.04 6.92 -13.39
CA ALA A 60 43.01 7.62 -12.61
C ALA A 60 43.08 7.17 -11.14
N PRO A 61 43.08 8.08 -10.17
CA PRO A 61 43.06 7.72 -8.77
C PRO A 61 41.69 7.12 -8.41
N ARG A 62 41.70 6.06 -7.61
CA ARG A 62 40.53 5.46 -7.01
C ARG A 62 39.78 6.54 -6.21
N ALA A 63 38.61 6.92 -6.68
CA ALA A 63 37.70 7.82 -5.98
C ALA A 63 37.30 7.26 -4.61
N PRO A 64 37.34 8.07 -3.55
CA PRO A 64 36.94 7.62 -2.21
C PRO A 64 35.44 7.35 -2.15
N ARG A 65 35.05 6.30 -1.42
CA ARG A 65 33.68 5.83 -1.18
C ARG A 65 32.73 6.86 -0.52
N THR A 66 33.12 8.12 -0.41
CA THR A 66 32.34 9.21 0.21
C THR A 66 31.50 10.05 -0.77
N ALA A 67 31.57 9.79 -2.10
CA ALA A 67 30.85 10.59 -3.09
C ALA A 67 29.33 10.33 -3.12
N PHE A 68 28.84 9.15 -2.71
CA PHE A 68 27.41 8.84 -2.68
C PHE A 68 26.66 9.52 -1.51
N SER A 69 27.35 9.85 -0.43
CA SER A 69 26.75 10.59 0.69
C SER A 69 26.52 12.08 0.33
N ARG A 70 27.33 12.66 -0.55
CA ARG A 70 27.22 14.07 -0.92
C ARG A 70 26.10 14.35 -1.92
N CYS A 71 25.69 13.39 -2.76
CA CYS A 71 24.54 13.57 -3.65
C CYS A 71 23.21 13.67 -2.89
N SER A 72 23.04 12.92 -1.79
CA SER A 72 21.83 13.02 -0.95
C SER A 72 21.71 14.39 -0.27
N HIS A 73 22.83 14.98 0.14
CA HIS A 73 22.84 16.31 0.77
C HIS A 73 22.59 17.43 -0.25
N VAL A 74 23.02 17.27 -1.49
CA VAL A 74 22.78 18.27 -2.55
C VAL A 74 21.30 18.25 -2.98
N LEU A 75 20.66 17.08 -3.05
CA LEU A 75 19.21 16.97 -3.33
C LEU A 75 18.35 17.54 -2.18
N LEU A 76 18.72 17.28 -0.93
CA LEU A 76 18.03 17.90 0.22
C LEU A 76 18.23 19.43 0.26
N SER A 77 19.42 19.92 -0.06
CA SER A 77 19.69 21.37 -0.07
C SER A 77 19.02 22.07 -1.25
N THR A 78 18.91 21.43 -2.41
CA THR A 78 18.15 21.98 -3.55
C THR A 78 16.64 21.95 -3.32
N LEU A 79 16.11 20.91 -2.67
CA LEU A 79 14.70 20.86 -2.27
C LEU A 79 14.38 21.94 -1.23
N ALA A 80 15.26 22.16 -0.25
CA ALA A 80 15.13 23.22 0.74
C ALA A 80 15.27 24.63 0.13
N ALA A 81 16.14 24.81 -0.85
CA ALA A 81 16.31 26.08 -1.57
C ALA A 81 15.12 26.40 -2.49
N VAL A 82 14.54 25.40 -3.17
CA VAL A 82 13.31 25.55 -3.94
C VAL A 82 12.13 25.88 -3.02
N LEU A 83 12.07 25.27 -1.84
CA LEU A 83 11.05 25.58 -0.83
C LEU A 83 11.18 27.00 -0.28
N ALA A 84 12.41 27.47 -0.01
CA ALA A 84 12.68 28.83 0.46
C ALA A 84 12.35 29.89 -0.61
N ALA A 85 12.59 29.59 -1.90
CA ALA A 85 12.26 30.50 -3.00
C ALA A 85 10.73 30.60 -3.24
N THR A 86 9.94 29.58 -2.91
CA THR A 86 8.48 29.59 -3.05
C THR A 86 7.75 30.39 -1.95
N LEU A 87 8.42 30.68 -0.83
CA LEU A 87 7.86 31.51 0.25
C LEU A 87 7.80 33.01 -0.08
N LEU A 88 8.43 33.46 -1.16
CA LEU A 88 8.52 34.89 -1.53
C LEU A 88 7.55 35.31 -2.65
N ALA A 89 6.77 34.41 -3.23
CA ALA A 89 5.80 34.75 -4.27
C ALA A 89 4.46 35.18 -3.65
N THR A 90 4.13 36.47 -3.73
CA THR A 90 2.81 37.03 -3.38
C THR A 90 1.77 36.53 -4.38
N ALA A 91 1.00 35.52 -4.02
CA ALA A 91 -0.09 34.98 -4.82
C ALA A 91 -1.36 35.83 -4.64
N GLN A 92 -1.98 36.23 -5.74
CA GLN A 92 -3.38 36.68 -5.72
C GLN A 92 -4.26 35.45 -5.39
N ALA A 93 -4.84 35.46 -4.19
CA ALA A 93 -5.61 34.34 -3.67
C ALA A 93 -6.98 34.26 -4.37
N GLN A 94 -7.14 33.32 -5.31
CA GLN A 94 -8.45 32.77 -5.62
C GLN A 94 -8.91 31.95 -4.41
N ILE A 95 -10.08 32.26 -3.83
CA ILE A 95 -10.69 31.48 -2.76
C ILE A 95 -11.10 30.13 -3.37
N ARG A 96 -10.26 29.11 -3.18
CA ARG A 96 -10.62 27.72 -3.45
C ARG A 96 -11.09 27.12 -2.14
N LEU A 97 -12.26 26.51 -2.14
CA LEU A 97 -12.73 25.72 -1.00
C LEU A 97 -11.74 24.58 -0.74
N PRO A 98 -11.38 24.31 0.52
CA PRO A 98 -10.49 23.20 0.85
C PRO A 98 -11.12 21.87 0.40
N PRO A 99 -10.31 20.90 -0.05
CA PRO A 99 -10.84 19.58 -0.39
C PRO A 99 -11.47 18.94 0.86
N VAL A 100 -12.59 18.25 0.66
CA VAL A 100 -13.33 17.57 1.71
C VAL A 100 -12.84 16.13 1.81
N THR A 101 -12.75 15.57 3.01
CA THR A 101 -12.43 14.16 3.29
C THR A 101 -13.50 13.52 4.16
N VAL A 102 -13.77 12.25 3.95
CA VAL A 102 -14.71 11.45 4.76
C VAL A 102 -13.96 10.52 5.72
N ILE A 103 -12.76 10.08 5.33
CA ILE A 103 -12.02 9.02 6.04
C ILE A 103 -11.60 9.41 7.47
N ALA A 104 -11.45 10.70 7.76
CA ALA A 104 -10.92 11.17 9.04
C ALA A 104 -11.93 11.14 10.18
N SER A 105 -13.22 11.16 9.88
CA SER A 105 -14.33 11.26 10.86
C SER A 105 -15.56 10.42 10.50
N ARG A 106 -15.48 9.63 9.42
CA ARG A 106 -16.62 8.91 8.81
C ARG A 106 -17.70 9.82 8.22
N GLU A 107 -17.50 11.13 8.26
CA GLU A 107 -18.39 12.14 7.70
C GLU A 107 -17.58 13.24 7.01
N ALA A 108 -18.21 13.93 6.08
CA ALA A 108 -17.55 14.95 5.28
C ALA A 108 -17.03 16.12 6.14
N LEU A 109 -15.72 16.33 6.12
CA LEU A 109 -15.04 17.45 6.76
C LEU A 109 -14.09 18.16 5.80
N PRO A 110 -13.98 19.48 5.84
CA PRO A 110 -12.90 20.20 5.18
C PRO A 110 -11.52 19.72 5.68
N LEU A 111 -10.58 19.51 4.76
CA LEU A 111 -9.27 18.93 5.09
C LEU A 111 -8.45 19.78 6.07
N ASP A 112 -8.69 21.09 6.12
CA ASP A 112 -8.08 22.03 7.07
C ASP A 112 -8.62 21.90 8.50
N GLN A 113 -9.78 21.25 8.69
CA GLN A 113 -10.37 20.96 10.02
C GLN A 113 -9.97 19.57 10.55
N VAL A 114 -9.17 18.81 9.82
CA VAL A 114 -8.80 17.46 10.19
C VAL A 114 -7.52 17.43 11.02
N THR A 115 -7.60 16.83 12.22
CA THR A 115 -6.44 16.62 13.11
C THR A 115 -5.56 15.43 12.71
N SER A 116 -6.09 14.52 11.89
CA SER A 116 -5.39 13.33 11.39
C SER A 116 -4.57 13.61 10.14
N ASP A 117 -3.63 12.72 9.85
CA ASP A 117 -2.82 12.79 8.63
C ASP A 117 -3.55 12.09 7.47
N VAL A 118 -4.14 12.89 6.58
CA VAL A 118 -4.95 12.40 5.45
C VAL A 118 -4.39 12.90 4.13
N VAL A 119 -4.39 12.01 3.14
CA VAL A 119 -4.15 12.33 1.73
C VAL A 119 -5.41 12.07 0.94
N VAL A 120 -5.77 13.03 0.08
CA VAL A 120 -6.84 12.89 -0.91
C VAL A 120 -6.21 12.86 -2.30
N ILE A 121 -6.54 11.83 -3.07
CA ILE A 121 -6.16 11.66 -4.48
C ILE A 121 -7.46 11.70 -5.28
N ASP A 122 -7.74 12.84 -5.86
CA ASP A 122 -8.95 13.07 -6.66
C ASP A 122 -8.81 12.53 -8.10
N GLU A 123 -9.90 12.55 -8.84
CA GLU A 123 -9.96 12.06 -10.21
C GLU A 123 -8.98 12.81 -11.14
N GLN A 124 -8.83 14.13 -10.98
CA GLN A 124 -7.89 14.91 -11.80
C GLN A 124 -6.46 14.43 -11.59
N ARG A 125 -6.11 14.13 -10.35
CA ARG A 125 -4.81 13.61 -9.97
C ARG A 125 -4.60 12.18 -10.45
N ILE A 126 -5.62 11.30 -10.33
CA ILE A 126 -5.59 9.94 -10.87
C ILE A 126 -5.35 10.00 -12.39
N ARG A 127 -6.12 10.81 -13.09
CA ARG A 127 -5.99 11.00 -14.54
C ARG A 127 -4.66 11.61 -14.96
N ALA A 128 -4.09 12.54 -14.19
CA ALA A 128 -2.81 13.18 -14.50
C ALA A 128 -1.59 12.32 -14.15
N SER A 129 -1.77 11.22 -13.42
CA SER A 129 -0.70 10.33 -13.00
C SER A 129 -0.18 9.47 -14.15
N THR A 130 1.13 9.13 -14.11
CA THR A 130 1.74 8.11 -14.96
C THR A 130 1.51 6.69 -14.43
N ALA A 131 0.97 6.52 -13.21
CA ALA A 131 0.71 5.21 -12.60
C ALA A 131 -0.26 4.38 -13.46
N ASP A 132 0.01 3.08 -13.56
CA ASP A 132 -0.82 2.09 -14.26
C ASP A 132 -1.64 1.21 -13.32
N SER A 133 -1.37 1.27 -12.03
CA SER A 133 -2.09 0.51 -11.01
C SER A 133 -2.34 1.36 -9.76
N ILE A 134 -3.28 0.92 -8.92
CA ILE A 134 -3.62 1.62 -7.67
C ILE A 134 -2.45 1.60 -6.69
N GLU A 135 -1.74 0.49 -6.59
CA GLU A 135 -0.59 0.36 -5.71
C GLU A 135 0.59 1.24 -6.16
N ASP A 136 0.79 1.42 -7.48
CA ASP A 136 1.78 2.34 -8.01
C ASP A 136 1.40 3.81 -7.77
N LEU A 137 0.10 4.12 -7.83
CA LEU A 137 -0.40 5.44 -7.47
C LEU A 137 -0.20 5.73 -5.98
N LEU A 138 -0.55 4.77 -5.11
CA LEU A 138 -0.43 4.91 -3.66
C LEU A 138 1.03 5.05 -3.20
N ARG A 139 1.98 4.30 -3.77
CA ARG A 139 3.40 4.40 -3.41
C ARG A 139 4.05 5.77 -3.70
N ARG A 140 3.38 6.64 -4.45
CA ARG A 140 3.84 8.01 -4.70
C ARG A 140 3.53 8.95 -3.54
N GLU A 141 2.75 8.49 -2.55
CA GLU A 141 2.46 9.23 -1.35
C GLU A 141 3.49 8.95 -0.24
N ALA A 142 3.88 9.97 0.50
CA ALA A 142 4.76 9.81 1.66
C ALA A 142 4.13 8.86 2.68
N GLY A 143 4.91 7.95 3.23
CA GLY A 143 4.44 6.97 4.20
C GLY A 143 3.77 5.75 3.58
N VAL A 144 3.83 5.56 2.25
CA VAL A 144 3.29 4.38 1.56
C VAL A 144 4.40 3.70 0.77
N GLN A 145 4.86 2.55 1.23
CA GLN A 145 5.80 1.71 0.49
C GLN A 145 5.07 0.53 -0.12
N LEU A 146 5.58 0.02 -1.23
CA LEU A 146 5.02 -1.10 -1.97
C LEU A 146 5.84 -2.37 -1.73
N SER A 147 5.16 -3.46 -1.40
CA SER A 147 5.68 -4.82 -1.44
C SER A 147 5.02 -5.55 -2.62
N ARG A 148 5.79 -6.03 -3.59
CA ARG A 148 5.27 -6.72 -4.77
C ARG A 148 6.13 -7.94 -5.09
N SER A 149 5.50 -9.04 -5.47
CA SER A 149 6.15 -10.28 -5.87
C SER A 149 6.02 -10.48 -7.38
N GLY A 150 6.77 -9.69 -8.16
CA GLY A 150 6.72 -9.68 -9.64
C GLY A 150 6.34 -8.32 -10.24
N GLY A 151 5.78 -8.34 -11.46
CA GLY A 151 5.29 -7.18 -12.20
C GLY A 151 3.84 -6.81 -11.86
N PRO A 152 3.18 -5.95 -12.67
CA PRO A 152 1.75 -5.69 -12.58
C PRO A 152 0.93 -6.99 -12.67
N GLY A 153 -0.20 -7.06 -11.96
CA GLY A 153 -1.04 -8.26 -11.91
C GLY A 153 -0.56 -9.36 -10.96
N HIS A 154 0.59 -9.19 -10.30
CA HIS A 154 1.09 -10.12 -9.28
C HIS A 154 0.88 -9.56 -7.87
N ALA A 155 0.92 -10.48 -6.89
CA ALA A 155 0.64 -10.19 -5.49
C ALA A 155 1.33 -8.91 -5.02
N ALA A 156 0.52 -7.93 -4.61
CA ALA A 156 0.96 -6.62 -4.20
C ALA A 156 0.27 -6.19 -2.90
N GLY A 157 1.03 -5.55 -2.02
CA GLY A 157 0.52 -4.99 -0.77
C GLY A 157 1.19 -3.69 -0.42
N ILE A 158 0.48 -2.80 0.27
CA ILE A 158 1.03 -1.54 0.73
C ILE A 158 1.48 -1.65 2.19
N LEU A 159 2.61 -1.04 2.48
CA LEU A 159 3.21 -0.95 3.81
C LEU A 159 3.05 0.48 4.30
N LEU A 160 1.92 0.76 4.93
CA LEU A 160 1.58 2.11 5.36
C LEU A 160 2.33 2.45 6.65
N ARG A 161 3.25 3.45 6.58
CA ARG A 161 4.17 3.82 7.66
C ARG A 161 4.97 2.64 8.22
N GLY A 162 5.31 1.69 7.35
CA GLY A 162 6.06 0.49 7.69
C GLY A 162 5.27 -0.61 8.39
N ALA A 163 3.95 -0.45 8.60
CA ALA A 163 3.07 -1.51 9.08
C ALA A 163 2.96 -2.64 8.05
N SER A 164 2.54 -3.84 8.47
CA SER A 164 2.34 -4.96 7.55
C SER A 164 1.17 -4.71 6.60
N THR A 165 1.14 -5.43 5.48
CA THR A 165 0.03 -5.35 4.51
C THR A 165 -1.31 -5.70 5.14
N SER A 166 -1.33 -6.65 6.09
CA SER A 166 -2.51 -7.03 6.89
C SER A 166 -2.93 -5.99 7.94
N SER A 167 -2.14 -4.95 8.14
CA SER A 167 -2.39 -3.86 9.10
C SER A 167 -2.93 -2.59 8.43
N THR A 168 -3.35 -2.68 7.17
CA THR A 168 -3.98 -1.60 6.41
C THR A 168 -5.38 -2.02 5.99
N LEU A 169 -6.38 -1.34 6.52
CA LEU A 169 -7.77 -1.55 6.13
C LEU A 169 -8.08 -0.89 4.79
N VAL A 170 -8.76 -1.60 3.91
CA VAL A 170 -9.23 -1.05 2.63
C VAL A 170 -10.76 -1.13 2.56
N LEU A 171 -11.34 -0.02 2.16
CA LEU A 171 -12.79 0.13 1.96
C LEU A 171 -13.05 0.54 0.51
N ILE A 172 -14.04 -0.07 -0.13
CA ILE A 172 -14.60 0.38 -1.42
C ILE A 172 -16.03 0.81 -1.18
N ASP A 173 -16.34 2.08 -1.42
CA ASP A 173 -17.65 2.70 -1.11
C ASP A 173 -18.13 2.46 0.33
N GLY A 174 -17.18 2.42 1.29
CA GLY A 174 -17.45 2.15 2.70
C GLY A 174 -17.52 0.66 3.07
N VAL A 175 -17.47 -0.26 2.12
CA VAL A 175 -17.49 -1.71 2.33
C VAL A 175 -16.08 -2.25 2.53
N ARG A 176 -15.85 -3.00 3.61
CA ARG A 176 -14.59 -3.70 3.86
C ARG A 176 -14.35 -4.79 2.81
N VAL A 177 -13.19 -4.77 2.18
CA VAL A 177 -12.76 -5.74 1.17
C VAL A 177 -11.48 -6.47 1.58
N GLY A 178 -11.17 -7.57 0.87
CA GLY A 178 -9.97 -8.38 1.03
C GLY A 178 -10.23 -9.72 1.71
N SER A 179 -9.24 -10.60 1.67
CA SER A 179 -9.30 -11.95 2.23
C SER A 179 -9.28 -11.93 3.76
N ALA A 180 -10.23 -12.57 4.43
CA ALA A 180 -10.18 -12.80 5.87
C ALA A 180 -9.23 -13.97 6.24
N THR A 181 -8.91 -14.84 5.28
CA THR A 181 -7.95 -15.93 5.48
C THR A 181 -6.52 -15.40 5.59
N LEU A 182 -6.15 -14.41 4.76
CA LEU A 182 -4.81 -13.79 4.74
C LEU A 182 -4.77 -12.41 5.43
N ALA A 183 -5.93 -11.83 5.80
CA ALA A 183 -6.08 -10.45 6.27
C ALA A 183 -5.48 -9.41 5.30
N GLN A 184 -5.58 -9.64 3.98
CA GLN A 184 -4.97 -8.78 2.96
C GLN A 184 -5.95 -8.49 1.82
N VAL A 185 -5.70 -7.36 1.16
CA VAL A 185 -6.42 -6.94 -0.05
C VAL A 185 -5.53 -7.19 -1.25
N ALA A 186 -6.10 -7.80 -2.28
CA ALA A 186 -5.46 -7.97 -3.57
C ALA A 186 -5.55 -6.65 -4.37
N PHE A 187 -4.62 -5.71 -4.12
CA PHE A 187 -4.57 -4.44 -4.83
C PHE A 187 -4.41 -4.64 -6.34
N GLU A 188 -3.67 -5.67 -6.73
CA GLU A 188 -3.46 -6.06 -8.13
C GLU A 188 -4.77 -6.41 -8.86
N ALA A 189 -5.85 -6.68 -8.14
CA ALA A 189 -7.16 -6.94 -8.72
C ALA A 189 -8.01 -5.66 -8.92
N ILE A 190 -7.63 -4.51 -8.35
CA ILE A 190 -8.41 -3.27 -8.41
C ILE A 190 -7.96 -2.42 -9.60
N SER A 191 -8.90 -2.06 -10.49
CA SER A 191 -8.62 -1.19 -11.64
C SER A 191 -8.74 0.27 -11.28
N LEU A 192 -7.81 1.12 -11.77
CA LEU A 192 -7.86 2.59 -11.61
C LEU A 192 -8.99 3.24 -12.41
N THR A 193 -9.46 2.61 -13.49
CA THR A 193 -10.39 3.25 -14.44
C THR A 193 -11.75 3.60 -13.84
N GLN A 194 -12.11 2.98 -12.72
CA GLN A 194 -13.43 3.08 -12.10
C GLN A 194 -13.43 3.92 -10.82
N ILE A 195 -12.27 4.45 -10.47
CA ILE A 195 -12.08 5.18 -9.23
C ILE A 195 -12.28 6.68 -9.50
N GLU A 196 -13.14 7.29 -8.67
CA GLU A 196 -13.32 8.74 -8.61
C GLU A 196 -12.30 9.37 -7.67
N ARG A 197 -12.11 8.74 -6.48
CA ARG A 197 -11.26 9.30 -5.43
C ARG A 197 -10.69 8.21 -4.54
N ILE A 198 -9.47 8.44 -4.07
CA ILE A 198 -8.84 7.63 -3.02
C ILE A 198 -8.48 8.55 -1.87
N GLU A 199 -8.87 8.16 -0.66
CA GLU A 199 -8.47 8.80 0.57
C GLU A 199 -7.59 7.84 1.37
N VAL A 200 -6.47 8.34 1.91
CA VAL A 200 -5.55 7.57 2.73
C VAL A 200 -5.41 8.23 4.09
N LEU A 201 -5.98 7.60 5.12
CA LEU A 201 -5.71 7.93 6.51
C LEU A 201 -4.42 7.23 6.93
N ARG A 202 -3.38 7.98 7.25
CA ARG A 202 -2.11 7.46 7.74
C ARG A 202 -2.06 7.53 9.26
N GLY A 203 -1.89 6.38 9.93
CA GLY A 203 -1.86 6.28 11.39
C GLY A 203 -3.10 5.61 11.98
N PRO A 204 -3.43 5.85 13.28
CA PRO A 204 -4.42 5.07 14.01
C PRO A 204 -5.84 5.28 13.47
N GLY A 205 -6.40 4.24 12.85
CA GLY A 205 -7.76 4.23 12.30
C GLY A 205 -8.74 3.32 13.04
N SER A 206 -8.29 2.51 14.01
CA SER A 206 -9.13 1.46 14.62
C SER A 206 -10.30 2.01 15.44
N SER A 207 -10.19 3.19 16.04
CA SER A 207 -11.31 3.82 16.75
C SER A 207 -12.45 4.31 15.83
N LEU A 208 -12.17 4.44 14.54
CA LEU A 208 -13.17 4.75 13.52
C LEU A 208 -13.70 3.50 12.82
N TYR A 209 -12.80 2.59 12.42
CA TYR A 209 -13.08 1.53 11.44
C TYR A 209 -12.88 0.11 11.98
N GLY A 210 -12.49 -0.04 13.27
CA GLY A 210 -12.27 -1.35 13.90
C GLY A 210 -10.92 -1.98 13.56
N ALA A 211 -10.89 -3.30 13.51
CA ALA A 211 -9.71 -4.11 13.30
C ALA A 211 -8.96 -3.76 12.00
N ASP A 212 -7.65 -4.05 11.99
CA ASP A 212 -6.72 -3.99 10.85
C ASP A 212 -6.33 -2.58 10.39
N ALA A 213 -6.84 -1.52 11.04
CA ALA A 213 -6.49 -0.14 10.77
C ALA A 213 -5.32 0.36 11.65
N VAL A 214 -4.21 -0.40 11.69
CA VAL A 214 -3.02 -0.12 12.52
C VAL A 214 -2.07 0.84 11.84
N GLY A 215 -1.75 0.60 10.56
CA GLY A 215 -0.97 1.51 9.71
C GLY A 215 -1.83 2.64 9.17
N GLY A 216 -3.09 2.36 8.92
CA GLY A 216 -4.07 3.31 8.42
C GLY A 216 -5.25 2.67 7.68
N VAL A 217 -5.94 3.51 6.92
CA VAL A 217 -7.11 3.11 6.13
C VAL A 217 -7.00 3.70 4.73
N VAL A 218 -7.36 2.93 3.72
CA VAL A 218 -7.53 3.37 2.33
C VAL A 218 -9.01 3.29 1.98
N LEU A 219 -9.62 4.42 1.70
CA LEU A 219 -10.99 4.51 1.19
C LEU A 219 -10.97 4.79 -0.31
N ILE A 220 -11.51 3.88 -1.07
CA ILE A 220 -11.69 3.99 -2.52
C ILE A 220 -13.15 4.33 -2.78
N THR A 221 -13.39 5.46 -3.45
CA THR A 221 -14.73 5.88 -3.85
C THR A 221 -14.88 5.65 -5.36
N SER A 222 -15.91 4.93 -5.73
CA SER A 222 -16.26 4.66 -7.12
C SER A 222 -16.96 5.86 -7.77
N ARG A 223 -16.89 5.93 -9.11
CA ARG A 223 -17.50 7.03 -9.88
C ARG A 223 -19.00 7.11 -9.67
N ARG A 224 -19.50 8.36 -9.61
CA ARG A 224 -20.91 8.69 -9.65
C ARG A 224 -21.30 9.22 -11.00
N GLY A 225 -22.61 9.17 -11.30
CA GLY A 225 -23.20 9.92 -12.39
C GLY A 225 -23.46 11.37 -11.98
N GLU A 226 -23.01 12.30 -12.81
CA GLU A 226 -23.23 13.72 -12.63
C GLU A 226 -23.54 14.38 -13.98
N GLY A 227 -24.40 15.40 -13.98
CA GLY A 227 -24.73 16.15 -15.19
C GLY A 227 -25.41 15.31 -16.29
N PRO A 228 -25.39 15.77 -17.56
CA PRO A 228 -25.95 15.05 -18.70
C PRO A 228 -25.29 13.69 -18.93
N ALA A 229 -25.99 12.79 -19.63
CA ALA A 229 -25.43 11.49 -20.01
C ALA A 229 -24.12 11.65 -20.80
N SER A 230 -23.08 11.00 -20.34
CA SER A 230 -21.74 11.07 -20.92
C SER A 230 -21.17 9.68 -21.15
N LEU A 231 -20.63 9.44 -22.32
CA LEU A 231 -19.90 8.23 -22.68
C LEU A 231 -18.41 8.48 -22.52
N SER A 232 -17.69 7.51 -21.97
CA SER A 232 -16.23 7.51 -21.91
C SER A 232 -15.67 6.19 -22.41
N GLY A 233 -14.47 6.22 -22.97
CA GLY A 233 -13.78 5.01 -23.39
C GLY A 233 -12.29 5.24 -23.56
N ARG A 234 -11.50 4.19 -23.40
CA ARG A 234 -10.06 4.21 -23.59
C ARG A 234 -9.61 2.87 -24.17
N ALA A 235 -8.65 2.93 -25.10
CA ALA A 235 -7.91 1.77 -25.55
C ALA A 235 -6.42 2.11 -25.58
N ALA A 236 -5.58 1.22 -25.07
CA ALA A 236 -4.14 1.41 -25.05
C ALA A 236 -3.41 0.08 -25.30
N PHE A 237 -2.23 0.18 -25.89
CA PHE A 237 -1.34 -0.93 -26.22
C PHE A 237 0.06 -0.60 -25.70
N GLY A 238 0.74 -1.61 -25.18
CA GLY A 238 2.07 -1.46 -24.60
C GLY A 238 2.97 -2.63 -24.90
N GLU A 239 4.22 -2.50 -24.47
CA GLU A 239 5.20 -3.59 -24.53
C GLU A 239 4.75 -4.82 -23.74
N TYR A 240 5.43 -5.93 -23.90
CA TYR A 240 5.09 -7.24 -23.31
C TYR A 240 3.71 -7.76 -23.71
N GLY A 241 3.23 -7.42 -24.91
CA GLY A 241 1.90 -7.79 -25.39
C GLY A 241 0.77 -7.25 -24.52
N SER A 242 0.98 -6.06 -23.95
CA SER A 242 0.04 -5.45 -23.03
C SER A 242 -1.07 -4.72 -23.78
N HIS A 243 -2.31 -4.92 -23.34
CA HIS A 243 -3.51 -4.27 -23.89
C HIS A 243 -4.40 -3.85 -22.73
N GLU A 244 -5.01 -2.69 -22.88
CA GLU A 244 -5.93 -2.11 -21.91
C GLU A 244 -7.10 -1.44 -22.63
N ALA A 245 -8.32 -1.75 -22.19
CA ALA A 245 -9.51 -1.11 -22.72
C ALA A 245 -10.54 -0.90 -21.63
N ASP A 246 -11.21 0.25 -21.65
CA ASP A 246 -12.36 0.54 -20.80
C ASP A 246 -13.45 1.29 -21.57
N VAL A 247 -14.68 1.10 -21.14
CA VAL A 247 -15.84 1.88 -21.58
C VAL A 247 -16.77 2.12 -20.39
N GLY A 248 -17.34 3.31 -20.32
CA GLY A 248 -18.26 3.69 -19.27
C GLY A 248 -19.30 4.69 -19.73
N ILE A 249 -20.46 4.65 -19.10
CA ILE A 249 -21.53 5.63 -19.25
C ILE A 249 -21.93 6.15 -17.88
N SER A 250 -22.11 7.46 -17.74
CA SER A 250 -22.56 8.07 -16.51
C SER A 250 -23.46 9.28 -16.78
N GLY A 251 -24.31 9.63 -15.82
CA GLY A 251 -25.19 10.80 -15.96
C GLY A 251 -26.15 10.91 -14.79
N ALA A 252 -26.85 12.05 -14.72
CA ALA A 252 -27.91 12.28 -13.76
C ALA A 252 -29.08 13.02 -14.41
N HIS A 253 -30.32 12.60 -14.10
CA HIS A 253 -31.53 13.23 -14.58
C HIS A 253 -32.72 12.91 -13.66
N GLY A 254 -33.54 13.88 -13.33
CA GLY A 254 -34.79 13.68 -12.60
C GLY A 254 -34.63 13.05 -11.22
N GLY A 255 -33.53 13.33 -10.50
CA GLY A 255 -33.22 12.73 -9.20
C GLY A 255 -32.55 11.35 -9.29
N PHE A 256 -32.42 10.75 -10.46
CA PHE A 256 -31.71 9.51 -10.72
C PHE A 256 -30.29 9.80 -11.22
N ASP A 257 -29.29 9.17 -10.61
CA ASP A 257 -27.90 9.19 -11.06
C ASP A 257 -27.38 7.77 -11.32
N TYR A 258 -26.51 7.62 -12.30
CA TYR A 258 -25.94 6.33 -12.65
C TYR A 258 -24.52 6.44 -13.21
N ALA A 259 -23.71 5.48 -12.92
CA ALA A 259 -22.41 5.25 -13.55
C ALA A 259 -22.20 3.75 -13.72
N VAL A 260 -21.95 3.32 -14.95
CA VAL A 260 -21.69 1.92 -15.30
C VAL A 260 -20.42 1.87 -16.14
N SER A 261 -19.52 0.97 -15.82
CA SER A 261 -18.27 0.81 -16.57
C SER A 261 -17.80 -0.65 -16.59
N ILE A 262 -17.10 -1.00 -17.65
CA ILE A 262 -16.38 -2.24 -17.81
C ILE A 262 -14.95 -1.95 -18.25
N SER A 263 -13.99 -2.73 -17.77
CA SER A 263 -12.59 -2.64 -18.20
C SER A 263 -11.97 -4.01 -18.34
N GLY A 264 -10.95 -4.09 -19.19
CA GLY A 264 -10.13 -5.27 -19.40
C GLY A 264 -8.68 -4.90 -19.59
N GLU A 265 -7.80 -5.66 -18.98
CA GLU A 265 -6.35 -5.54 -19.12
C GLU A 265 -5.74 -6.91 -19.32
N LYS A 266 -4.66 -6.95 -20.09
CA LYS A 266 -3.88 -8.16 -20.34
C LYS A 266 -2.42 -7.78 -20.55
N SER A 267 -1.50 -8.63 -20.06
CA SER A 267 -0.09 -8.58 -20.40
C SER A 267 0.46 -10.00 -20.47
N GLN A 268 1.43 -10.23 -21.34
CA GLN A 268 2.16 -11.50 -21.39
C GLN A 268 3.24 -11.57 -20.29
N GLY A 269 3.64 -10.42 -19.72
CA GLY A 269 4.63 -10.37 -18.65
C GLY A 269 6.03 -10.87 -19.04
N VAL A 270 6.78 -11.17 -18.02
CA VAL A 270 8.09 -11.86 -18.04
C VAL A 270 8.07 -12.86 -16.89
N SER A 271 9.00 -13.84 -16.83
CA SER A 271 9.17 -14.69 -15.65
C SER A 271 9.30 -13.83 -14.39
N THR A 272 8.52 -14.13 -13.36
CA THR A 272 8.47 -13.35 -12.11
C THR A 272 9.71 -13.50 -11.26
N LEU A 273 10.40 -14.63 -11.35
CA LEU A 273 11.64 -14.90 -10.61
C LEU A 273 12.89 -14.68 -11.47
N ARG A 274 14.00 -14.56 -10.81
CA ARG A 274 15.35 -14.55 -11.40
C ARG A 274 15.90 -15.98 -11.42
N PRO A 275 16.74 -16.34 -12.42
CA PRO A 275 17.47 -17.60 -12.37
C PRO A 275 18.25 -17.72 -11.05
N ALA A 276 18.33 -18.94 -10.50
CA ALA A 276 18.98 -19.25 -9.24
C ALA A 276 18.37 -18.52 -8.03
N ASP A 277 17.04 -18.45 -7.97
CA ASP A 277 16.32 -17.98 -6.80
C ASP A 277 16.59 -18.88 -5.58
N LEU A 278 16.35 -18.32 -4.38
CA LEU A 278 16.65 -19.00 -3.10
C LEU A 278 16.00 -20.38 -2.97
N PHE A 279 14.81 -20.56 -3.55
CA PHE A 279 13.97 -21.74 -3.34
C PHE A 279 13.94 -22.70 -4.53
N GLY A 280 14.63 -22.39 -5.64
CA GLY A 280 14.62 -23.22 -6.86
C GLY A 280 13.27 -23.25 -7.57
N ASN A 281 12.51 -22.17 -7.49
CA ASN A 281 11.17 -22.05 -8.06
C ASN A 281 11.18 -21.45 -9.48
N TYR A 282 12.32 -20.97 -9.96
CA TYR A 282 12.42 -20.32 -11.26
C TYR A 282 12.01 -21.22 -12.42
N ASN A 283 11.09 -20.72 -13.25
CA ASN A 283 10.70 -21.29 -14.54
C ASN A 283 10.93 -20.21 -15.62
N PRO A 284 11.61 -20.51 -16.76
CA PRO A 284 11.93 -19.50 -17.77
C PRO A 284 10.73 -19.13 -18.69
N ASP A 285 9.52 -19.41 -18.30
CA ASP A 285 8.30 -19.02 -19.03
C ASP A 285 7.91 -17.55 -18.82
N ARG A 286 6.75 -17.14 -19.28
CA ARG A 286 6.22 -15.80 -19.12
C ARG A 286 5.04 -15.80 -18.17
N ASP A 287 5.18 -15.04 -17.09
CA ASP A 287 4.14 -14.83 -16.10
C ASP A 287 3.26 -13.63 -16.48
N GLY A 288 2.29 -13.90 -17.29
CA GLY A 288 1.32 -12.91 -17.73
C GLY A 288 0.12 -12.80 -16.79
N TYR A 289 -0.69 -11.76 -17.02
CA TYR A 289 -1.96 -11.60 -16.32
C TYR A 289 -3.09 -11.15 -17.24
N HIS A 290 -4.32 -11.37 -16.77
CA HIS A 290 -5.54 -10.87 -17.39
C HIS A 290 -6.52 -10.45 -16.29
N ARG A 291 -6.91 -9.17 -16.29
CA ARG A 291 -7.87 -8.57 -15.37
C ARG A 291 -9.11 -8.10 -16.12
N ARG A 292 -10.29 -8.33 -15.54
CA ARG A 292 -11.56 -7.78 -16.01
C ARG A 292 -12.30 -7.22 -14.81
N THR A 293 -12.90 -6.04 -14.99
CA THR A 293 -13.70 -5.41 -13.96
C THR A 293 -14.98 -4.86 -14.55
N ALA A 294 -16.08 -5.09 -13.87
CA ALA A 294 -17.38 -4.48 -14.14
C ALA A 294 -17.85 -3.75 -12.88
N GLN A 295 -18.38 -2.56 -13.03
CA GLN A 295 -18.88 -1.74 -11.95
C GLN A 295 -20.16 -1.04 -12.37
N ALA A 296 -21.11 -0.96 -11.44
CA ALA A 296 -22.32 -0.16 -11.57
C ALA A 296 -22.61 0.55 -10.25
N ARG A 297 -22.95 1.82 -10.33
CA ARG A 297 -23.45 2.60 -9.19
C ARG A 297 -24.67 3.38 -9.65
N MET A 298 -25.74 3.28 -8.91
CA MET A 298 -27.02 3.94 -9.22
C MET A 298 -27.56 4.55 -7.93
N GLY A 299 -28.17 5.73 -8.06
CA GLY A 299 -28.77 6.42 -6.95
C GLY A 299 -30.07 7.09 -7.33
N TYR A 300 -30.97 7.23 -6.38
CA TYR A 300 -32.25 7.93 -6.56
C TYR A 300 -32.57 8.80 -5.36
N ALA A 301 -32.85 10.05 -5.60
CA ALA A 301 -33.35 11.00 -4.61
C ALA A 301 -34.84 10.74 -4.38
N LEU A 302 -35.21 10.17 -3.23
CA LEU A 302 -36.60 9.89 -2.85
C LEU A 302 -37.35 11.18 -2.52
N ALA A 303 -36.66 12.09 -1.88
CA ALA A 303 -37.13 13.43 -1.49
C ALA A 303 -35.91 14.32 -1.22
N THR A 304 -36.11 15.60 -0.99
CA THR A 304 -35.05 16.52 -0.58
C THR A 304 -34.36 16.02 0.69
N GLY A 305 -33.02 15.76 0.60
CA GLY A 305 -32.25 15.23 1.71
C GLY A 305 -32.36 13.71 1.93
N HIS A 306 -33.12 13.00 1.10
CA HIS A 306 -33.32 11.55 1.24
C HIS A 306 -32.90 10.83 -0.06
N ARG A 307 -31.91 9.94 0.00
CA ARG A 307 -31.37 9.24 -1.15
C ARG A 307 -31.14 7.77 -0.86
N VAL A 308 -31.45 6.91 -1.81
CA VAL A 308 -31.02 5.51 -1.84
C VAL A 308 -29.97 5.32 -2.92
N ALA A 309 -29.02 4.40 -2.70
CA ALA A 309 -28.04 4.07 -3.72
C ALA A 309 -27.67 2.58 -3.65
N VAL A 310 -27.40 2.01 -4.83
CA VAL A 310 -26.86 0.65 -5.01
C VAL A 310 -25.50 0.77 -5.69
N SER A 311 -24.53 0.00 -5.21
CA SER A 311 -23.20 -0.14 -5.82
C SER A 311 -22.88 -1.61 -5.99
N VAL A 312 -22.35 -1.99 -7.15
CA VAL A 312 -21.89 -3.35 -7.46
C VAL A 312 -20.54 -3.28 -8.14
N LEU A 313 -19.61 -4.10 -7.69
CA LEU A 313 -18.29 -4.31 -8.29
C LEU A 313 -18.04 -5.82 -8.45
N ASP A 314 -17.64 -6.25 -9.64
CA ASP A 314 -17.10 -7.59 -9.93
C ASP A 314 -15.73 -7.42 -10.60
N THR A 315 -14.68 -7.90 -9.94
CA THR A 315 -13.36 -7.93 -10.55
C THR A 315 -12.79 -9.34 -10.54
N ARG A 316 -12.14 -9.73 -11.63
CA ARG A 316 -11.53 -11.04 -11.82
C ARG A 316 -10.13 -10.88 -12.39
N LEU A 317 -9.17 -11.48 -11.70
CA LEU A 317 -7.78 -11.51 -12.12
C LEU A 317 -7.33 -12.96 -12.29
N ARG A 318 -6.56 -13.21 -13.34
CA ARG A 318 -5.79 -14.44 -13.54
C ARG A 318 -4.37 -14.03 -13.81
N SER A 319 -3.42 -14.55 -13.04
CA SER A 319 -1.99 -14.32 -13.25
C SER A 319 -1.24 -15.64 -13.16
N GLN A 320 -0.11 -15.71 -13.85
CA GLN A 320 0.85 -16.80 -13.75
C GLN A 320 1.95 -16.38 -12.80
N TYR A 321 2.66 -17.32 -12.20
CA TYR A 321 3.79 -17.06 -11.31
C TYR A 321 4.67 -18.30 -11.17
N ASP A 322 5.92 -18.11 -10.80
CA ASP A 322 6.89 -19.16 -10.56
C ASP A 322 6.76 -19.76 -9.16
N ALA A 323 6.70 -21.07 -9.06
CA ALA A 323 6.66 -21.84 -7.83
C ALA A 323 7.13 -23.29 -8.08
N SER A 324 7.06 -24.14 -7.04
CA SER A 324 7.32 -25.57 -7.16
C SER A 324 6.25 -26.41 -6.48
N GLU A 325 6.02 -27.58 -7.02
CA GLU A 325 5.35 -28.71 -6.36
C GLU A 325 6.40 -29.73 -5.90
N PHE A 326 6.05 -30.52 -4.92
CA PHE A 326 6.93 -31.56 -4.39
C PHE A 326 6.30 -32.93 -4.60
N GLY A 327 7.09 -33.88 -5.10
CA GLY A 327 6.70 -35.29 -5.22
C GLY A 327 6.34 -35.91 -3.87
N GLY A 328 5.75 -37.10 -3.91
CA GLY A 328 5.48 -37.87 -2.71
C GLY A 328 6.75 -38.49 -2.13
N PRO A 329 6.62 -39.13 -0.91
CA PRO A 329 7.69 -39.92 -0.33
C PRO A 329 8.17 -41.02 -1.27
N PRO A 330 9.45 -41.44 -1.20
CA PRO A 330 10.47 -41.00 -0.24
C PRO A 330 11.25 -39.74 -0.67
N ASP A 331 11.20 -39.37 -1.96
CA ASP A 331 12.20 -38.44 -2.54
C ASP A 331 11.82 -36.97 -2.40
N PHE A 332 10.51 -36.66 -2.25
CA PHE A 332 10.02 -35.27 -2.21
C PHE A 332 10.65 -34.38 -3.29
N ALA A 333 10.86 -34.95 -4.50
CA ALA A 333 11.51 -34.22 -5.60
C ALA A 333 10.79 -32.92 -5.91
N GLN A 334 11.55 -31.83 -5.96
CA GLN A 334 11.04 -30.51 -6.30
C GLN A 334 10.86 -30.39 -7.81
N ASP A 335 9.69 -29.92 -8.25
CA ASP A 335 9.37 -29.66 -9.65
C ASP A 335 8.84 -28.24 -9.81
N ALA A 336 9.60 -27.39 -10.49
CA ALA A 336 9.23 -26.00 -10.84
C ALA A 336 8.62 -25.89 -12.26
N SER A 337 8.49 -27.00 -13.00
CA SER A 337 8.00 -27.00 -14.37
C SER A 337 6.49 -26.77 -14.53
N PRO A 338 5.60 -27.11 -13.54
CA PRO A 338 4.17 -26.83 -13.67
C PRO A 338 3.87 -25.34 -13.79
N ASN A 339 2.86 -25.00 -14.60
CA ASN A 339 2.44 -23.63 -14.81
C ASN A 339 1.50 -23.19 -13.67
N PHE A 340 2.07 -22.53 -12.68
CA PHE A 340 1.33 -22.03 -11.52
C PHE A 340 0.48 -20.82 -11.89
N ARG A 341 -0.72 -20.75 -11.30
CA ARG A 341 -1.69 -19.69 -11.58
C ARG A 341 -2.43 -19.27 -10.32
N THR A 342 -2.57 -17.98 -10.17
CA THR A 342 -3.51 -17.35 -9.25
C THR A 342 -4.77 -16.95 -10.01
N ARG A 343 -5.93 -17.27 -9.45
CA ARG A 343 -7.24 -16.80 -9.91
C ARG A 343 -7.94 -16.11 -8.77
N LEU A 344 -8.07 -14.78 -8.88
CA LEU A 344 -8.77 -13.96 -7.91
C LEU A 344 -10.12 -13.51 -8.44
N SER A 345 -11.11 -13.44 -7.55
CA SER A 345 -12.41 -12.82 -7.82
C SER A 345 -12.86 -12.07 -6.58
N THR A 346 -13.08 -10.76 -6.70
CA THR A 346 -13.64 -9.92 -5.65
C THR A 346 -14.96 -9.35 -6.12
N GLN A 347 -16.02 -9.61 -5.37
CA GLN A 347 -17.37 -9.09 -5.61
C GLN A 347 -17.81 -8.28 -4.41
N VAL A 348 -18.32 -7.08 -4.68
CA VAL A 348 -18.88 -6.17 -3.67
C VAL A 348 -20.25 -5.71 -4.13
N ALA A 349 -21.24 -5.81 -3.27
CA ALA A 349 -22.55 -5.23 -3.49
C ALA A 349 -22.99 -4.47 -2.25
N SER A 350 -23.55 -3.27 -2.40
CA SER A 350 -24.09 -2.51 -1.28
C SER A 350 -25.37 -1.78 -1.64
N LEU A 351 -26.24 -1.67 -0.65
CA LEU A 351 -27.43 -0.82 -0.64
C LEU A 351 -27.26 0.21 0.48
N SER A 352 -27.39 1.48 0.18
CA SER A 352 -27.31 2.55 1.16
C SER A 352 -28.52 3.45 1.10
N TYR A 353 -28.90 3.98 2.26
CA TYR A 353 -29.85 5.05 2.43
C TYR A 353 -29.18 6.18 3.20
N ASP A 354 -29.21 7.39 2.64
CA ASP A 354 -28.79 8.63 3.27
C ASP A 354 -30.03 9.50 3.52
N GLY A 355 -30.23 9.94 4.75
CA GLY A 355 -31.42 10.73 5.14
C GLY A 355 -31.08 11.92 6.04
N VAL A 356 -31.55 13.10 5.67
CA VAL A 356 -31.56 14.30 6.53
C VAL A 356 -32.86 14.29 7.33
N ILE A 357 -32.77 13.91 8.61
CA ILE A 357 -33.97 13.82 9.49
C ILE A 357 -34.43 15.22 9.92
N ASN A 358 -33.46 16.08 10.24
CA ASN A 358 -33.70 17.50 10.50
C ASN A 358 -32.37 18.28 10.36
N GLN A 359 -32.34 19.56 10.65
CA GLN A 359 -31.18 20.43 10.51
C GLN A 359 -29.97 20.00 11.36
N LEU A 360 -30.20 19.25 12.45
CA LEU A 360 -29.15 18.81 13.38
C LEU A 360 -28.79 17.33 13.23
N TRP A 361 -29.57 16.53 12.49
CA TRP A 361 -29.43 15.08 12.47
C TRP A 361 -29.55 14.53 11.06
N THR A 362 -28.46 13.84 10.62
CA THR A 362 -28.46 13.01 9.42
C THR A 362 -28.19 11.55 9.81
N THR A 363 -28.71 10.63 9.01
CA THR A 363 -28.57 9.19 9.24
C THR A 363 -28.14 8.50 7.94
N ARG A 364 -27.32 7.46 8.05
CA ARG A 364 -26.95 6.57 6.96
C ARG A 364 -27.13 5.13 7.39
N LEU A 365 -27.84 4.37 6.56
CA LEU A 365 -27.93 2.91 6.67
C LEU A 365 -27.20 2.30 5.49
N GLN A 366 -26.38 1.27 5.72
CA GLN A 366 -25.70 0.52 4.66
C GLN A 366 -25.77 -0.97 4.96
N LEU A 367 -26.22 -1.73 3.95
CA LEU A 367 -26.18 -3.18 3.90
C LEU A 367 -25.19 -3.56 2.80
N ALA A 368 -24.21 -4.41 3.08
CA ALA A 368 -23.21 -4.76 2.10
C ALA A 368 -22.84 -6.23 2.16
N LEU A 369 -22.52 -6.76 0.98
CA LEU A 369 -22.03 -8.12 0.74
C LEU A 369 -20.67 -8.01 0.07
N ASN A 370 -19.70 -8.79 0.55
CA ASN A 370 -18.42 -8.96 -0.11
C ASN A 370 -18.07 -10.43 -0.21
N GLU A 371 -17.61 -10.85 -1.38
CA GLU A 371 -17.04 -12.19 -1.59
C GLU A 371 -15.68 -12.05 -2.24
N ASP A 372 -14.64 -12.60 -1.58
CA ASP A 372 -13.29 -12.73 -2.11
C ASP A 372 -12.95 -14.20 -2.27
N LYS A 373 -12.56 -14.60 -3.48
CA LYS A 373 -12.13 -15.95 -3.83
C LYS A 373 -10.75 -15.94 -4.40
N SER A 374 -9.89 -16.83 -3.91
CA SER A 374 -8.63 -17.15 -4.57
C SER A 374 -8.52 -18.65 -4.84
N ARG A 375 -7.82 -18.98 -5.91
CA ARG A 375 -7.39 -20.32 -6.24
C ARG A 375 -5.98 -20.25 -6.78
N ASP A 376 -5.03 -20.82 -6.02
CA ASP A 376 -3.60 -20.67 -6.21
C ASP A 376 -2.94 -22.04 -6.34
N GLY A 377 -2.10 -22.25 -7.36
CA GLY A 377 -1.40 -23.50 -7.60
C GLY A 377 -1.43 -23.96 -9.05
N ALA A 378 -0.85 -25.12 -9.32
CA ALA A 378 -0.81 -25.76 -10.63
C ALA A 378 -1.67 -27.03 -10.65
N ASN A 379 -1.10 -28.19 -10.31
CA ASN A 379 -1.79 -29.48 -10.33
C ASN A 379 -2.69 -29.67 -9.09
N PHE A 380 -2.28 -29.13 -7.94
CA PHE A 380 -2.98 -29.22 -6.65
C PHE A 380 -3.34 -27.85 -6.10
N PRO A 381 -4.24 -27.09 -6.77
CA PRO A 381 -4.49 -25.71 -6.37
C PRO A 381 -5.29 -25.62 -5.07
N GLU A 382 -4.83 -24.76 -4.17
CA GLU A 382 -5.56 -24.40 -2.96
C GLU A 382 -6.65 -23.37 -3.25
N ARG A 383 -7.77 -23.50 -2.52
CA ARG A 383 -8.90 -22.60 -2.64
C ARG A 383 -9.18 -21.91 -1.32
N PHE A 384 -9.31 -20.58 -1.38
CA PHE A 384 -9.73 -19.76 -0.25
C PHE A 384 -10.95 -18.93 -0.65
N VAL A 385 -11.94 -18.89 0.21
CA VAL A 385 -13.14 -18.05 0.03
C VAL A 385 -13.42 -17.31 1.31
N THR A 386 -13.61 -16.02 1.19
CA THR A 386 -14.12 -15.15 2.25
C THR A 386 -15.45 -14.60 1.82
N ARG A 387 -16.49 -14.73 2.66
CA ARG A 387 -17.77 -14.04 2.49
C ARG A 387 -18.03 -13.16 3.69
N ARG A 388 -18.44 -11.90 3.44
CA ARG A 388 -18.80 -10.92 4.45
C ARG A 388 -20.19 -10.38 4.23
N ASN A 389 -20.95 -10.30 5.32
CA ASN A 389 -22.14 -9.46 5.40
C ASN A 389 -21.83 -8.31 6.36
N GLN A 390 -22.05 -7.08 5.93
CA GLN A 390 -21.79 -5.88 6.72
C GLN A 390 -23.07 -5.08 6.85
N TYR A 391 -23.41 -4.74 8.09
CA TYR A 391 -24.55 -3.91 8.46
C TYR A 391 -24.01 -2.71 9.20
N ASN A 392 -24.31 -1.51 8.73
CA ASN A 392 -23.80 -0.26 9.30
C ASN A 392 -24.95 0.73 9.46
N TRP A 393 -25.09 1.27 10.66
CA TRP A 393 -25.98 2.37 10.96
C TRP A 393 -25.19 3.51 11.59
N GLN A 394 -25.06 4.60 10.84
CA GLN A 394 -24.35 5.81 11.25
C GLN A 394 -25.33 6.95 11.44
N ASN A 395 -25.17 7.70 12.53
CA ASN A 395 -25.91 8.90 12.84
C ASN A 395 -24.95 10.05 13.07
N VAL A 396 -25.21 11.19 12.46
CA VAL A 396 -24.40 12.39 12.59
C VAL A 396 -25.26 13.50 13.16
N PHE A 397 -24.85 14.05 14.29
CA PHE A 397 -25.43 15.21 14.93
C PHE A 397 -24.53 16.41 14.76
N THR A 398 -25.07 17.51 14.26
CA THR A 398 -24.36 18.76 13.99
C THR A 398 -24.86 19.87 14.93
N PRO A 399 -24.37 19.90 16.21
CA PRO A 399 -24.87 20.87 17.21
C PRO A 399 -24.45 22.31 16.89
N GLY A 400 -23.54 22.50 15.97
CA GLY A 400 -23.08 23.81 15.48
C GLY A 400 -22.47 23.69 14.11
N PRO A 401 -22.26 24.80 13.39
CA PRO A 401 -21.86 24.79 11.97
C PRO A 401 -20.49 24.17 11.69
N GLN A 402 -19.68 23.97 12.72
CA GLN A 402 -18.33 23.36 12.59
C GLN A 402 -18.09 22.27 13.64
N GLN A 403 -19.16 21.62 14.08
CA GLN A 403 -19.09 20.56 15.09
C GLN A 403 -19.93 19.37 14.64
N GLN A 404 -19.39 18.17 14.78
CA GLN A 404 -20.04 16.91 14.42
C GLN A 404 -19.84 15.90 15.53
N ILE A 405 -20.91 15.20 15.88
CA ILE A 405 -20.90 14.00 16.72
C ILE A 405 -21.37 12.85 15.85
N VAL A 406 -20.56 11.82 15.72
CA VAL A 406 -20.87 10.65 14.91
C VAL A 406 -21.06 9.45 15.82
N ALA A 407 -22.24 8.83 15.77
CA ALA A 407 -22.53 7.57 16.45
C ALA A 407 -22.70 6.46 15.41
N VAL A 408 -22.07 5.31 15.64
CA VAL A 408 -22.04 4.19 14.71
C VAL A 408 -22.35 2.89 15.42
N ILE A 409 -23.23 2.09 14.82
CA ILE A 409 -23.47 0.69 15.19
C ILE A 409 -23.19 -0.16 13.96
N GLU A 410 -22.34 -1.19 14.13
CA GLU A 410 -21.96 -2.07 13.04
C GLU A 410 -22.02 -3.53 13.48
N ARG A 411 -22.42 -4.40 12.54
CA ARG A 411 -22.24 -5.84 12.61
C ARG A 411 -21.52 -6.31 11.36
N LEU A 412 -20.44 -7.06 11.55
CA LEU A 412 -19.67 -7.70 10.49
C LEU A 412 -19.71 -9.22 10.71
N GLU A 413 -20.23 -9.95 9.76
CA GLU A 413 -20.21 -11.41 9.73
C GLU A 413 -19.23 -11.89 8.68
N GLU A 414 -18.30 -12.76 9.06
CA GLU A 414 -17.28 -13.31 8.18
C GLU A 414 -17.35 -14.82 8.17
N ARG A 415 -17.35 -15.41 6.96
CA ARG A 415 -17.24 -16.85 6.73
C ARG A 415 -16.03 -17.12 5.86
N ALA A 416 -15.21 -18.09 6.26
CA ALA A 416 -14.02 -18.50 5.55
C ALA A 416 -14.08 -19.99 5.22
N GLU A 417 -13.84 -20.31 3.95
CA GLU A 417 -13.70 -21.67 3.44
C GLU A 417 -12.29 -21.83 2.86
N SER A 418 -11.63 -22.92 3.15
CA SER A 418 -10.33 -23.25 2.59
C SER A 418 -10.17 -24.76 2.51
N SER A 419 -9.48 -25.24 1.47
CA SER A 419 -9.04 -26.64 1.39
C SER A 419 -8.04 -27.01 2.50
N ALA A 420 -7.41 -26.01 3.12
CA ALA A 420 -6.46 -26.18 4.23
C ALA A 420 -7.13 -26.13 5.63
N PHE A 421 -8.44 -25.94 5.72
CA PHE A 421 -9.17 -25.97 6.98
C PHE A 421 -9.87 -27.29 7.19
N SER A 422 -9.90 -27.79 8.43
CA SER A 422 -10.66 -29.01 8.78
C SER A 422 -12.19 -28.86 8.57
N ALA A 423 -12.71 -27.62 8.60
CA ALA A 423 -14.11 -27.27 8.34
C ALA A 423 -14.21 -25.75 8.06
N ASN A 424 -15.33 -25.34 7.47
CA ASN A 424 -15.63 -23.92 7.28
C ASN A 424 -15.62 -23.17 8.61
N LYS A 425 -15.04 -21.98 8.62
CA LYS A 425 -14.89 -21.12 9.81
C LYS A 425 -15.77 -19.89 9.68
N GLN A 426 -16.26 -19.40 10.80
CA GLN A 426 -17.06 -18.19 10.85
C GLN A 426 -16.77 -17.38 12.11
N ARG A 427 -16.94 -16.09 12.02
CA ARG A 427 -16.93 -15.17 13.16
C ARG A 427 -17.87 -13.99 12.89
N HIS A 428 -18.30 -13.35 13.94
CA HIS A 428 -18.99 -12.04 13.86
C HIS A 428 -18.33 -11.06 14.80
N ASN A 429 -18.49 -9.78 14.48
CA ASN A 429 -18.02 -8.66 15.27
C ASN A 429 -19.12 -7.62 15.37
N ASP A 430 -19.60 -7.39 16.58
CA ASP A 430 -20.57 -6.35 16.90
C ASP A 430 -19.85 -5.14 17.47
N SER A 431 -20.17 -3.95 17.00
CA SER A 431 -19.40 -2.76 17.36
C SER A 431 -20.28 -1.54 17.58
N VAL A 432 -19.85 -0.75 18.54
CA VAL A 432 -20.41 0.59 18.80
C VAL A 432 -19.27 1.60 18.84
N GLY A 433 -19.47 2.74 18.18
CA GLY A 433 -18.51 3.83 18.11
C GLY A 433 -19.16 5.18 18.35
N LEU A 434 -18.42 6.07 18.99
CA LEU A 434 -18.78 7.47 19.17
C LEU A 434 -17.58 8.34 18.85
N GLY A 435 -17.77 9.35 17.99
CA GLY A 435 -16.76 10.30 17.59
C GLY A 435 -17.26 11.73 17.74
N TYR A 436 -16.34 12.63 18.02
CA TYR A 436 -16.52 14.07 17.96
C TYR A 436 -15.43 14.68 17.08
N ALA A 437 -15.81 15.60 16.22
CA ALA A 437 -14.90 16.48 15.51
C ALA A 437 -15.46 17.90 15.49
N GLY A 438 -14.64 18.88 15.84
CA GLY A 438 -15.10 20.24 15.89
C GLY A 438 -14.00 21.29 15.87
N ARG A 439 -14.39 22.50 15.41
CA ARG A 439 -13.57 23.70 15.43
C ARG A 439 -14.16 24.71 16.40
N LEU A 440 -13.34 25.18 17.33
CA LEU A 440 -13.67 26.18 18.33
C LEU A 440 -12.67 27.35 18.21
N GLY A 441 -13.02 28.36 17.43
CA GLY A 441 -12.06 29.44 17.08
C GLY A 441 -10.87 28.89 16.28
N ALA A 442 -9.67 29.07 16.81
CA ALA A 442 -8.44 28.53 16.22
C ALA A 442 -8.12 27.08 16.64
N HIS A 443 -8.93 26.48 17.49
CA HIS A 443 -8.70 25.16 18.04
C HIS A 443 -9.52 24.10 17.27
N LEU A 444 -8.87 23.03 16.84
CA LEU A 444 -9.45 21.85 16.23
C LEU A 444 -9.39 20.71 17.23
N LEU A 445 -10.50 20.05 17.46
CA LEU A 445 -10.61 18.95 18.42
C LEU A 445 -11.22 17.73 17.74
N SER A 446 -10.67 16.55 18.01
CA SER A 446 -11.30 15.27 17.68
C SER A 446 -11.11 14.28 18.82
N ALA A 447 -12.12 13.46 19.05
CA ALA A 447 -12.04 12.36 20.01
C ALA A 447 -12.93 11.23 19.51
N ASP A 448 -12.43 10.00 19.51
CA ASP A 448 -13.17 8.83 19.09
C ASP A 448 -12.95 7.69 20.07
N VAL A 449 -14.01 6.95 20.35
CA VAL A 449 -13.97 5.69 21.10
C VAL A 449 -14.82 4.65 20.40
N ARG A 450 -14.33 3.43 20.34
CA ARG A 450 -15.04 2.30 19.75
C ARG A 450 -14.81 1.04 20.58
N ARG A 451 -15.86 0.25 20.73
CA ARG A 451 -15.82 -1.09 21.29
C ARG A 451 -16.24 -2.08 20.21
N ASP A 452 -15.40 -3.06 19.99
CA ASP A 452 -15.63 -4.22 19.12
C ASP A 452 -15.77 -5.45 19.99
N ASP A 453 -16.79 -6.26 19.79
CA ASP A 453 -17.04 -7.53 20.48
C ASP A 453 -17.07 -8.67 19.46
N ASN A 454 -16.02 -9.48 19.48
CA ASN A 454 -15.80 -10.53 18.48
C ASN A 454 -16.02 -11.91 19.07
N SER A 455 -16.74 -12.76 18.34
CA SER A 455 -17.11 -14.12 18.75
C SER A 455 -15.93 -15.08 18.96
N ILE A 456 -14.72 -14.76 18.49
CA ILE A 456 -13.54 -15.63 18.61
C ILE A 456 -12.54 -15.11 19.62
N TYR A 457 -12.13 -13.82 19.52
CA TYR A 457 -11.05 -13.26 20.34
C TYR A 457 -11.54 -12.26 21.42
N GLY A 458 -12.86 -12.16 21.60
CA GLY A 458 -13.48 -11.33 22.64
C GLY A 458 -13.45 -9.84 22.30
N SER A 459 -13.66 -9.01 23.35
CA SER A 459 -13.85 -7.57 23.15
C SER A 459 -12.53 -6.79 23.15
N THR A 460 -12.50 -5.74 22.33
CA THR A 460 -11.41 -4.77 22.25
C THR A 460 -11.97 -3.36 22.22
N THR A 461 -11.43 -2.47 23.06
CA THR A 461 -11.78 -1.04 23.02
C THR A 461 -10.59 -0.25 22.50
N THR A 462 -10.86 0.62 21.51
CA THR A 462 -9.88 1.55 20.92
C THR A 462 -10.36 2.98 21.07
N GLY A 463 -9.41 3.90 21.19
CA GLY A 463 -9.71 5.33 21.29
C GLY A 463 -8.66 6.17 20.60
N ARG A 464 -9.04 7.37 20.22
CA ARG A 464 -8.18 8.36 19.59
C ARG A 464 -8.56 9.75 20.06
N VAL A 465 -7.56 10.60 20.30
CA VAL A 465 -7.72 12.02 20.61
C VAL A 465 -6.77 12.82 19.73
N GLY A 466 -7.29 13.84 19.07
CA GLY A 466 -6.56 14.77 18.22
C GLY A 466 -6.81 16.22 18.62
N TYR A 467 -5.75 17.00 18.57
CA TYR A 467 -5.77 18.44 18.77
C TYR A 467 -5.04 19.15 17.64
N GLY A 468 -5.63 20.21 17.13
CA GLY A 468 -5.01 21.12 16.16
C GLY A 468 -5.14 22.56 16.61
N TYR A 469 -4.18 23.40 16.19
CA TYR A 469 -4.18 24.82 16.44
C TYR A 469 -3.80 25.58 15.17
N GLU A 470 -4.69 26.48 14.73
CA GLU A 470 -4.45 27.36 13.59
C GLU A 470 -3.61 28.56 14.05
N ILE A 471 -2.33 28.53 13.66
CA ILE A 471 -1.34 29.57 14.01
C ILE A 471 -1.60 30.85 13.21
N GLY A 472 -2.27 30.71 12.05
CA GLY A 472 -2.49 31.81 11.11
C GLY A 472 -1.65 31.66 9.84
N HIS A 473 -1.91 32.51 8.83
CA HIS A 473 -1.23 32.49 7.53
C HIS A 473 -1.25 31.10 6.84
N GLY A 474 -2.33 30.34 7.04
CA GLY A 474 -2.48 29.01 6.48
C GLY A 474 -1.69 27.90 7.19
N LEU A 475 -1.05 28.20 8.32
CA LEU A 475 -0.27 27.25 9.12
C LEU A 475 -1.13 26.65 10.26
N THR A 476 -1.19 25.33 10.34
CA THR A 476 -1.87 24.58 11.40
C THR A 476 -0.90 23.57 12.02
N ALA A 477 -0.76 23.59 13.34
CA ALA A 477 -0.08 22.56 14.11
C ALA A 477 -1.11 21.51 14.57
N ARG A 478 -0.72 20.23 14.60
CA ARG A 478 -1.61 19.15 15.05
C ARG A 478 -0.84 18.09 15.84
N ALA A 479 -1.53 17.48 16.79
CA ALA A 479 -1.06 16.33 17.55
C ALA A 479 -2.18 15.29 17.65
N LEU A 480 -1.83 14.00 17.65
CA LEU A 480 -2.78 12.91 17.72
C LEU A 480 -2.20 11.73 18.50
N LEU A 481 -3.01 11.19 19.39
CA LEU A 481 -2.74 9.95 20.13
C LEU A 481 -3.85 8.95 19.84
N GLY A 482 -3.51 7.68 19.66
CA GLY A 482 -4.52 6.65 19.41
C GLY A 482 -4.05 5.25 19.72
N THR A 483 -5.03 4.36 19.94
CA THR A 483 -4.83 2.93 20.07
C THR A 483 -5.37 2.20 18.85
N THR A 484 -4.74 1.10 18.49
CA THR A 484 -5.10 0.29 17.32
C THR A 484 -5.05 -1.19 17.66
N PHE A 485 -5.72 -2.02 16.85
CA PHE A 485 -5.57 -3.45 16.92
C PHE A 485 -5.69 -4.11 15.55
N ARG A 486 -5.05 -5.30 15.39
CA ARG A 486 -5.24 -6.17 14.23
C ARG A 486 -5.84 -7.50 14.71
N ALA A 487 -6.90 -7.94 14.06
CA ALA A 487 -7.49 -9.24 14.29
C ALA A 487 -6.61 -10.35 13.71
N PRO A 488 -6.49 -11.52 14.37
CA PRO A 488 -5.90 -12.69 13.74
C PRO A 488 -6.69 -13.06 12.47
N SER A 489 -5.99 -13.43 11.42
CA SER A 489 -6.62 -13.98 10.22
C SER A 489 -7.17 -15.40 10.49
N PHE A 490 -8.01 -15.90 9.60
CA PHE A 490 -8.44 -17.29 9.74
C PHE A 490 -7.29 -18.28 9.53
N ASN A 491 -6.27 -17.93 8.72
CA ASN A 491 -5.07 -18.75 8.59
C ASN A 491 -4.23 -18.73 9.88
N ASP A 492 -4.06 -17.57 10.54
CA ASP A 492 -3.36 -17.47 11.83
C ASP A 492 -3.99 -18.39 12.90
N LEU A 493 -5.32 -18.62 12.79
CA LEU A 493 -6.07 -19.41 13.77
C LEU A 493 -6.26 -20.88 13.38
N PHE A 494 -6.47 -21.18 12.08
CA PHE A 494 -7.08 -22.47 11.68
C PHE A 494 -6.40 -23.19 10.52
N TYR A 495 -5.37 -22.60 9.89
CA TYR A 495 -4.67 -23.28 8.80
C TYR A 495 -3.95 -24.53 9.33
N THR A 496 -4.24 -25.69 8.75
CA THR A 496 -3.67 -26.98 9.19
C THR A 496 -2.15 -26.96 9.11
N GLY A 497 -1.49 -27.28 10.23
CA GLY A 497 -0.03 -27.28 10.34
C GLY A 497 0.63 -25.88 10.45
N TYR A 498 -0.17 -24.84 10.65
CA TYR A 498 0.34 -23.47 10.90
C TYR A 498 -0.50 -22.72 11.93
N GLY A 499 -1.81 -22.71 11.80
CA GLY A 499 -2.72 -21.90 12.61
C GLY A 499 -2.79 -22.36 14.06
N VAL A 500 -2.83 -21.43 15.00
CA VAL A 500 -2.97 -21.69 16.44
C VAL A 500 -4.19 -20.95 16.97
N ALA A 501 -5.20 -21.69 17.42
CA ALA A 501 -6.50 -21.15 17.80
C ALA A 501 -6.46 -20.14 18.98
N THR A 502 -5.40 -20.11 19.75
CA THR A 502 -5.20 -19.23 20.92
C THR A 502 -4.48 -17.92 20.60
N ILE A 503 -4.19 -17.65 19.32
CA ILE A 503 -3.58 -16.40 18.87
C ILE A 503 -4.46 -15.21 19.27
N ARG A 504 -3.82 -14.19 19.84
CA ARG A 504 -4.47 -12.96 20.32
C ARG A 504 -4.31 -11.83 19.31
N PRO A 505 -5.24 -10.85 19.28
CA PRO A 505 -5.11 -9.66 18.46
C PRO A 505 -3.82 -8.89 18.79
N GLU A 506 -3.17 -8.35 17.74
CA GLU A 506 -2.11 -7.36 17.91
C GLU A 506 -2.69 -6.05 18.47
N ARG A 507 -1.91 -5.34 19.28
CA ARG A 507 -2.31 -4.06 19.88
C ARG A 507 -1.26 -3.00 19.63
N GLY A 508 -1.67 -1.86 19.09
CA GLY A 508 -0.82 -0.71 18.80
C GLY A 508 -1.13 0.51 19.64
N ARG A 509 -0.10 1.33 19.87
CA ARG A 509 -0.23 2.69 20.40
C ARG A 509 0.54 3.65 19.49
N SER A 510 -0.15 4.64 18.99
CA SER A 510 0.38 5.62 18.04
C SER A 510 0.37 7.02 18.64
N ALA A 511 1.43 7.78 18.35
CA ALA A 511 1.54 9.20 18.64
C ALA A 511 2.09 9.92 17.40
N GLU A 512 1.49 11.07 17.09
CA GLU A 512 1.85 11.88 15.92
C GLU A 512 1.85 13.37 16.26
N VAL A 513 2.77 14.11 15.64
CA VAL A 513 2.78 15.56 15.63
C VAL A 513 3.05 16.02 14.21
N GLY A 514 2.33 17.02 13.73
CA GLY A 514 2.46 17.52 12.37
C GLY A 514 2.24 19.02 12.25
N LEU A 515 2.79 19.58 11.18
CA LEU A 515 2.55 20.93 10.72
C LEU A 515 2.01 20.85 9.29
N ASN A 516 0.92 21.53 9.03
CA ASN A 516 0.32 21.69 7.72
C ASN A 516 0.30 23.15 7.34
N TRP A 517 0.77 23.48 6.17
CA TRP A 517 0.72 24.83 5.62
C TRP A 517 0.03 24.83 4.26
N ARG A 518 -0.91 25.75 4.05
CA ARG A 518 -1.61 25.91 2.79
C ARG A 518 -1.95 27.37 2.55
N VAL A 519 -1.47 27.90 1.41
CA VAL A 519 -1.78 29.25 0.96
C VAL A 519 -1.90 29.24 -0.56
N GLY A 520 -3.05 29.59 -1.08
CA GLY A 520 -3.32 29.56 -2.52
C GLY A 520 -3.06 28.18 -3.13
N ASP A 521 -2.23 28.15 -4.16
CA ASP A 521 -1.82 26.91 -4.86
C ASP A 521 -0.61 26.21 -4.22
N SER A 522 -0.13 26.70 -3.09
CA SER A 522 1.01 26.15 -2.34
C SER A 522 0.55 25.39 -1.12
N GLN A 523 1.14 24.23 -0.90
CA GLN A 523 0.90 23.44 0.31
C GLN A 523 2.16 22.70 0.74
N ALA A 524 2.34 22.54 2.03
CA ALA A 524 3.38 21.72 2.61
C ALA A 524 2.89 21.04 3.89
N ALA A 525 3.36 19.86 4.16
CA ALA A 525 3.04 19.15 5.39
C ALA A 525 4.27 18.35 5.86
N VAL A 526 4.49 18.35 7.16
CA VAL A 526 5.46 17.48 7.83
C VAL A 526 4.76 16.76 8.97
N THR A 527 4.99 15.45 9.11
CA THR A 527 4.47 14.66 10.21
C THR A 527 5.56 13.78 10.78
N VAL A 528 5.76 13.86 12.09
CA VAL A 528 6.60 12.94 12.87
C VAL A 528 5.66 11.97 13.56
N TYR A 529 5.93 10.67 13.44
CA TYR A 529 5.05 9.65 14.01
C TYR A 529 5.84 8.53 14.69
N ARG A 530 5.18 7.87 15.65
CA ARG A 530 5.68 6.66 16.31
C ARG A 530 4.50 5.75 16.62
N ASN A 531 4.57 4.51 16.12
CA ASN A 531 3.64 3.44 16.45
C ASN A 531 4.40 2.27 17.11
N ARG A 532 3.93 1.78 18.25
CA ARG A 532 4.43 0.59 18.91
C ARG A 532 3.36 -0.49 18.89
N VAL A 533 3.65 -1.59 18.22
CA VAL A 533 2.79 -2.77 18.11
C VAL A 533 3.30 -3.84 19.05
N ARG A 534 2.40 -4.44 19.85
CA ARG A 534 2.68 -5.56 20.76
C ARG A 534 1.86 -6.76 20.31
N GLN A 535 2.32 -7.97 20.71
CA GLN A 535 1.70 -9.25 20.33
C GLN A 535 1.64 -9.41 18.81
N LEU A 536 2.70 -8.97 18.12
CA LEU A 536 2.81 -9.11 16.67
C LEU A 536 2.58 -10.58 16.29
N ILE A 537 1.69 -10.86 15.39
CA ILE A 537 1.44 -12.21 14.90
C ILE A 537 2.47 -12.48 13.80
N ASN A 538 3.29 -13.49 14.02
CA ASN A 538 4.35 -13.84 13.10
C ASN A 538 4.52 -15.36 13.03
N TYR A 539 5.27 -15.83 12.05
CA TYR A 539 5.69 -17.21 11.91
C TYR A 539 6.79 -17.52 12.93
N GLU A 540 6.63 -18.62 13.66
CA GLU A 540 7.63 -19.21 14.55
C GLU A 540 8.14 -20.50 13.93
N ALA A 541 9.44 -20.53 13.61
CA ALA A 541 10.09 -21.69 13.02
C ALA A 541 10.55 -22.71 14.08
N ASP A 542 10.76 -22.27 15.32
CA ASP A 542 11.16 -23.15 16.41
C ASP A 542 9.95 -23.94 16.91
N ARG A 543 9.94 -25.22 16.58
CA ARG A 543 8.87 -26.16 16.91
C ARG A 543 8.59 -26.26 18.41
N SER A 544 9.58 -25.98 19.27
CA SER A 544 9.40 -26.02 20.72
C SER A 544 8.35 -25.03 21.25
N PHE A 545 8.03 -24.01 20.46
CA PHE A 545 7.01 -23.01 20.76
C PHE A 545 5.67 -23.26 20.09
N CYS A 546 5.56 -24.32 19.28
CA CYS A 546 4.33 -24.70 18.58
C CYS A 546 3.55 -25.78 19.35
N PRO A 547 2.27 -26.02 19.01
CA PRO A 547 1.53 -27.15 19.56
C PRO A 547 2.24 -28.48 19.33
N VAL A 548 2.10 -29.38 20.29
CA VAL A 548 2.72 -30.72 20.24
C VAL A 548 1.87 -31.62 19.31
N ASP A 549 2.06 -31.46 18.00
CA ASP A 549 1.38 -32.22 16.95
C ASP A 549 2.31 -32.31 15.73
N PRO A 550 2.45 -33.48 15.08
CA PRO A 550 3.32 -33.63 13.90
C PRO A 550 2.99 -32.69 12.73
N SER A 551 1.75 -32.19 12.62
CA SER A 551 1.37 -31.26 11.57
C SER A 551 2.14 -29.93 11.63
N TYR A 552 2.71 -29.56 12.80
CA TYR A 552 3.49 -28.33 12.99
C TYR A 552 5.01 -28.52 12.78
N ASP A 553 5.44 -29.55 12.07
CA ASP A 553 6.86 -29.81 11.81
C ASP A 553 7.60 -28.65 11.13
N PHE A 554 6.89 -27.79 10.44
CA PHE A 554 7.44 -26.62 9.76
C PHE A 554 7.20 -25.30 10.50
N GLY A 555 6.77 -25.32 11.78
CA GLY A 555 6.51 -24.12 12.56
C GLY A 555 5.03 -23.71 12.61
N CYS A 556 4.73 -22.61 13.29
CA CYS A 556 3.34 -22.20 13.55
C CYS A 556 3.16 -20.67 13.62
N ALA A 557 1.89 -20.23 13.63
CA ALA A 557 1.54 -18.87 13.99
C ALA A 557 1.76 -18.63 15.49
N ARG A 558 2.36 -17.49 15.85
CA ARG A 558 2.61 -17.12 17.25
C ARG A 558 2.49 -15.63 17.47
N ASN A 559 2.00 -15.22 18.64
CA ASN A 559 2.19 -13.86 19.11
C ASN A 559 3.62 -13.71 19.63
N VAL A 560 4.48 -13.18 18.80
CA VAL A 560 5.87 -12.87 19.13
C VAL A 560 6.01 -11.36 19.17
N ASP A 561 6.84 -10.88 20.08
CA ASP A 561 7.53 -9.62 20.00
C ASP A 561 6.75 -8.29 19.97
N ARG A 562 7.55 -7.26 19.88
CA ARG A 562 7.13 -5.85 19.78
C ARG A 562 7.79 -5.25 18.55
N ALA A 563 7.02 -4.57 17.73
CA ALA A 563 7.55 -3.78 16.63
C ALA A 563 7.45 -2.29 16.95
N ARG A 564 8.46 -1.55 16.53
CA ARG A 564 8.48 -0.08 16.59
C ARG A 564 8.59 0.48 15.17
N LEU A 565 7.55 1.21 14.78
CA LEU A 565 7.43 1.89 13.50
C LEU A 565 7.47 3.39 13.79
N GLN A 566 8.50 4.09 13.34
CA GLN A 566 8.62 5.53 13.55
C GLN A 566 9.26 6.18 12.34
N GLY A 567 8.89 7.43 12.08
CA GLY A 567 9.44 8.12 10.93
C GLY A 567 8.98 9.56 10.83
N VAL A 568 9.42 10.17 9.73
CA VAL A 568 9.04 11.51 9.32
C VAL A 568 8.55 11.42 7.89
N THR A 569 7.37 11.99 7.62
CA THR A 569 6.87 12.21 6.27
C THR A 569 6.86 13.70 5.98
N PHE A 570 7.31 14.05 4.80
CA PHE A 570 7.23 15.40 4.25
C PHE A 570 6.52 15.35 2.91
N SER A 571 5.66 16.32 2.64
CA SER A 571 5.03 16.52 1.34
C SER A 571 4.92 18.01 1.03
N ALA A 572 5.18 18.38 -0.22
CA ALA A 572 4.99 19.75 -0.70
C ALA A 572 4.39 19.72 -2.10
N GLY A 573 3.59 20.73 -2.41
CA GLY A 573 3.03 20.95 -3.74
C GLY A 573 2.90 22.42 -4.03
N HIS A 574 3.18 22.79 -5.27
CA HIS A 574 3.09 24.18 -5.74
C HIS A 574 2.76 24.21 -7.23
N ARG A 575 2.00 25.23 -7.64
CA ARG A 575 1.71 25.49 -9.04
C ARG A 575 2.34 26.81 -9.46
N ILE A 576 3.14 26.77 -10.52
CA ILE A 576 3.79 27.93 -11.14
C ILE A 576 3.22 28.07 -12.55
N GLY A 577 2.18 28.88 -12.72
CA GLY A 577 1.49 29.00 -14.00
C GLY A 577 0.96 27.65 -14.50
N ALA A 578 1.47 27.17 -15.63
CA ALA A 578 1.09 25.92 -16.26
C ALA A 578 1.76 24.68 -15.62
N LEU A 579 2.79 24.84 -14.80
CA LEU A 579 3.55 23.77 -14.16
C LEU A 579 3.03 23.50 -12.74
N ALA A 580 2.60 22.28 -12.47
CA ALA A 580 2.29 21.78 -11.14
C ALA A 580 3.41 20.82 -10.69
N LEU A 581 3.99 21.10 -9.54
CA LEU A 581 5.03 20.30 -8.91
C LEU A 581 4.53 19.72 -7.59
N ARG A 582 4.88 18.47 -7.30
CA ARG A 582 4.62 17.82 -6.03
C ARG A 582 5.80 16.94 -5.65
N GLY A 583 6.26 17.07 -4.42
CA GLY A 583 7.31 16.24 -3.85
C GLY A 583 6.86 15.57 -2.56
N THR A 584 7.32 14.33 -2.34
CA THR A 584 7.12 13.61 -1.08
C THR A 584 8.42 12.96 -0.63
N VAL A 585 8.65 12.92 0.68
CA VAL A 585 9.79 12.24 1.29
C VAL A 585 9.31 11.49 2.53
N GLU A 586 9.70 10.23 2.66
CA GLU A 586 9.57 9.44 3.88
C GLU A 586 10.95 9.04 4.41
N LEU A 587 11.16 9.23 5.70
CA LEU A 587 12.26 8.65 6.46
C LEU A 587 11.66 7.68 7.47
N LEU A 588 11.96 6.37 7.33
CA LEU A 588 11.34 5.30 8.11
C LEU A 588 12.37 4.50 8.93
N SER A 589 12.04 4.22 10.18
CA SER A 589 12.69 3.23 11.02
C SER A 589 11.64 2.23 11.51
N ALA A 590 11.57 1.08 10.86
CA ALA A 590 10.70 -0.05 11.21
C ALA A 590 11.57 -1.18 11.75
N ARG A 591 11.44 -1.53 13.05
CA ARG A 591 12.31 -2.48 13.73
C ARG A 591 11.52 -3.40 14.65
N ASP A 592 11.97 -4.63 14.76
CA ASP A 592 11.69 -5.52 15.88
C ASP A 592 12.38 -4.95 17.14
N GLU A 593 11.64 -4.80 18.26
CA GLU A 593 12.21 -4.28 19.52
C GLU A 593 12.97 -5.34 20.33
N ARG A 594 12.86 -6.64 20.00
CA ARG A 594 13.60 -7.72 20.64
C ARG A 594 14.98 -7.91 20.02
N THR A 595 15.01 -8.04 18.70
CA THR A 595 16.24 -8.31 17.94
C THR A 595 16.95 -7.03 17.49
N TYR A 596 16.28 -5.88 17.56
CA TYR A 596 16.71 -4.59 17.02
C TYR A 596 16.98 -4.61 15.51
N THR A 597 16.59 -5.67 14.81
CA THR A 597 16.73 -5.81 13.36
C THR A 597 15.66 -5.00 12.62
N ARG A 598 15.95 -4.65 11.39
CA ARG A 598 14.96 -3.99 10.51
C ARG A 598 13.95 -5.02 10.02
N LEU A 599 12.68 -4.62 9.98
CA LEU A 599 11.64 -5.44 9.38
C LEU A 599 11.88 -5.57 7.86
N ASN A 600 11.59 -6.75 7.31
CA ASN A 600 11.76 -7.06 5.89
C ASN A 600 10.94 -6.15 4.98
N ARG A 601 11.45 -5.85 3.77
CA ARG A 601 10.81 -5.05 2.71
C ARG A 601 10.54 -3.59 3.07
N ARG A 602 11.07 -3.07 4.20
CA ARG A 602 10.93 -1.66 4.62
C ARG A 602 12.20 -0.89 4.28
N ALA A 603 12.08 0.03 3.31
CA ALA A 603 13.16 0.95 2.97
C ALA A 603 13.28 2.05 4.03
N LYS A 604 14.51 2.53 4.28
CA LYS A 604 14.75 3.64 5.23
C LYS A 604 14.24 4.97 4.71
N HIS A 605 14.26 5.16 3.41
CA HIS A 605 13.77 6.38 2.76
C HIS A 605 13.08 6.06 1.45
N GLN A 606 12.10 6.88 1.13
CA GLN A 606 11.41 6.90 -0.15
C GLN A 606 11.17 8.35 -0.53
N GLU A 607 11.37 8.65 -1.80
CA GLU A 607 11.22 10.00 -2.35
C GLU A 607 10.42 9.91 -3.64
N THR A 608 9.53 10.88 -3.85
CA THR A 608 8.78 11.00 -5.11
C THR A 608 8.74 12.47 -5.52
N LEU A 609 8.93 12.71 -6.81
CA LEU A 609 8.75 14.02 -7.43
C LEU A 609 7.87 13.85 -8.66
N ASP A 610 6.72 14.52 -8.66
CA ASP A 610 5.80 14.61 -9.78
C ASP A 610 5.83 16.01 -10.37
N ALA A 611 5.91 16.10 -11.70
CA ALA A 611 5.80 17.33 -12.46
C ALA A 611 4.75 17.17 -13.57
N VAL A 612 3.79 18.09 -13.64
CA VAL A 612 2.75 18.10 -14.68
C VAL A 612 2.72 19.49 -15.29
N TYR A 613 2.99 19.57 -16.59
CA TYR A 613 2.96 20.79 -17.36
C TYR A 613 1.80 20.77 -18.36
N ARG A 614 0.95 21.79 -18.35
CA ARG A 614 -0.19 21.95 -19.24
C ARG A 614 0.01 23.17 -20.13
N ILE A 615 0.02 22.96 -21.43
CA ILE A 615 0.12 24.01 -22.42
C ILE A 615 -0.84 23.71 -23.57
N ASP A 616 -1.75 24.63 -23.86
CA ASP A 616 -2.79 24.47 -24.87
C ASP A 616 -3.51 23.10 -24.77
N ASN A 617 -3.38 22.30 -25.80
CA ASN A 617 -3.96 20.96 -25.91
C ASN A 617 -3.05 19.84 -25.40
N TRP A 618 -1.88 20.18 -24.82
CA TRP A 618 -0.91 19.22 -24.33
C TRP A 618 -0.88 19.15 -22.81
N MET A 619 -0.71 17.95 -22.30
CA MET A 619 -0.31 17.69 -20.93
C MET A 619 0.93 16.80 -20.94
N LEU A 620 2.01 17.30 -20.37
CA LEU A 620 3.26 16.56 -20.18
C LEU A 620 3.41 16.23 -18.71
N GLY A 621 3.79 15.00 -18.41
CA GLY A 621 3.99 14.53 -17.03
C GLY A 621 5.31 13.80 -16.89
N ALA A 622 5.96 13.97 -15.74
CA ALA A 622 7.13 13.22 -15.34
C ALA A 622 7.03 12.85 -13.85
N THR A 623 7.40 11.63 -13.50
CA THR A 623 7.45 11.14 -12.12
C THR A 623 8.81 10.49 -11.86
N LEU A 624 9.51 10.93 -10.82
CA LEU A 624 10.69 10.27 -10.26
C LEU A 624 10.27 9.56 -8.97
N VAL A 625 10.60 8.28 -8.83
CA VAL A 625 10.44 7.52 -7.58
C VAL A 625 11.80 6.96 -7.19
N THR A 626 12.26 7.28 -5.98
CA THR A 626 13.48 6.75 -5.38
C THR A 626 13.12 5.93 -4.14
N LEU A 627 13.64 4.72 -4.04
CA LEU A 627 13.49 3.84 -2.89
C LEU A 627 14.87 3.43 -2.37
N GLY A 628 15.08 3.55 -1.06
CA GLY A 628 16.32 3.15 -0.40
C GLY A 628 16.53 1.64 -0.32
N ASP A 629 17.66 1.25 0.27
CA ASP A 629 17.96 -0.15 0.56
C ASP A 629 17.00 -0.73 1.60
N ARG A 630 16.73 -2.03 1.47
CA ARG A 630 15.84 -2.75 2.38
C ARG A 630 16.29 -4.20 2.58
N PRO A 631 16.08 -4.78 3.77
CA PRO A 631 16.27 -6.22 3.96
C PRO A 631 15.09 -6.99 3.36
N ASP A 632 15.34 -8.19 2.83
CA ASP A 632 14.30 -9.15 2.49
C ASP A 632 14.86 -10.56 2.57
N ALA A 633 14.29 -11.42 3.42
CA ALA A 633 14.66 -12.84 3.58
C ALA A 633 16.18 -13.07 3.67
N GLY A 634 16.89 -12.33 4.56
CA GLY A 634 18.34 -12.45 4.77
C GLY A 634 19.21 -11.76 3.70
N LYS A 635 18.63 -11.22 2.62
CA LYS A 635 19.33 -10.45 1.57
C LYS A 635 19.11 -8.95 1.77
N ARG A 636 20.11 -8.13 1.51
CA ARG A 636 19.95 -6.68 1.40
C ARG A 636 19.72 -6.30 -0.05
N LEU A 637 18.48 -5.88 -0.35
CA LEU A 637 18.12 -5.36 -1.67
C LEU A 637 18.64 -3.93 -1.82
N GLY A 638 19.28 -3.65 -2.95
CA GLY A 638 19.79 -2.31 -3.27
C GLY A 638 18.68 -1.30 -3.48
N GLY A 639 18.97 -0.02 -3.19
CA GLY A 639 18.10 1.09 -3.57
C GLY A 639 18.07 1.30 -5.08
N TYR A 640 16.99 1.94 -5.56
CA TYR A 640 16.83 2.26 -6.98
C TYR A 640 16.06 3.58 -7.16
N SER A 641 16.20 4.15 -8.38
CA SER A 641 15.37 5.25 -8.85
C SER A 641 14.81 4.93 -10.21
N THR A 642 13.54 5.23 -10.44
CA THR A 642 12.85 5.10 -11.73
C THR A 642 12.24 6.42 -12.14
N VAL A 643 12.25 6.68 -13.45
CA VAL A 643 11.62 7.85 -14.05
C VAL A 643 10.54 7.38 -15.00
N ASP A 644 9.33 7.89 -14.84
CA ASP A 644 8.21 7.67 -15.73
C ASP A 644 7.85 8.99 -16.42
N VAL A 645 7.52 8.95 -17.70
CA VAL A 645 7.10 10.13 -18.46
C VAL A 645 5.83 9.85 -19.24
N GLN A 646 5.04 10.89 -19.49
CA GLN A 646 3.84 10.82 -20.33
C GLN A 646 3.63 12.11 -21.12
N ALA A 647 2.97 11.97 -22.24
CA ALA A 647 2.44 13.06 -23.03
C ALA A 647 1.00 12.75 -23.43
N ARG A 648 0.12 13.72 -23.32
CA ARG A 648 -1.27 13.62 -23.77
C ARG A 648 -1.56 14.80 -24.65
N TRP A 649 -2.22 14.54 -25.77
CA TRP A 649 -2.58 15.53 -26.77
C TRP A 649 -4.05 15.46 -27.09
N ARG A 650 -4.81 16.51 -26.77
CA ARG A 650 -6.20 16.67 -27.16
C ARG A 650 -6.27 17.18 -28.60
N PHE A 651 -6.44 16.26 -29.53
CA PHE A 651 -6.45 16.57 -30.95
C PHE A 651 -7.86 16.93 -31.50
N MET A 652 -8.91 16.59 -30.71
CA MET A 652 -10.31 16.99 -30.95
C MET A 652 -11.00 17.25 -29.61
N PRO A 653 -12.15 17.92 -29.54
CA PRO A 653 -12.82 18.31 -28.30
C PRO A 653 -12.98 17.16 -27.29
N HIS A 654 -13.34 15.97 -27.74
CA HIS A 654 -13.59 14.81 -26.89
C HIS A 654 -12.54 13.70 -27.01
N TRP A 655 -11.51 13.90 -27.84
CA TRP A 655 -10.52 12.88 -28.15
C TRP A 655 -9.11 13.28 -27.70
N GLN A 656 -8.45 12.36 -27.05
CA GLN A 656 -7.09 12.54 -26.55
C GLN A 656 -6.21 11.35 -26.95
N PHE A 657 -5.06 11.63 -27.52
CA PHE A 657 -3.98 10.67 -27.69
C PHE A 657 -3.10 10.65 -26.44
N GLU A 658 -2.70 9.46 -26.01
CA GLU A 658 -1.86 9.24 -24.83
C GLU A 658 -0.59 8.47 -25.23
N ALA A 659 0.59 8.95 -24.81
CA ALA A 659 1.85 8.23 -24.89
C ALA A 659 2.50 8.21 -23.51
N LYS A 660 2.98 7.05 -23.08
CA LYS A 660 3.57 6.87 -21.74
C LYS A 660 4.80 5.97 -21.85
N VAL A 661 5.89 6.33 -21.14
CA VAL A 661 7.05 5.46 -20.94
C VAL A 661 7.30 5.32 -19.46
N LEU A 662 7.16 4.10 -18.95
CA LEU A 662 7.48 3.73 -17.57
C LEU A 662 8.91 3.22 -17.49
N ASN A 663 9.58 3.50 -16.37
CA ASN A 663 10.99 3.14 -16.15
C ASN A 663 11.87 3.57 -17.33
N LEU A 664 11.80 4.85 -17.72
CA LEU A 664 12.51 5.43 -18.88
C LEU A 664 14.01 5.09 -18.89
N THR A 665 14.64 5.06 -17.72
CA THR A 665 16.07 4.76 -17.55
C THR A 665 16.38 3.27 -17.66
N ASN A 666 15.39 2.42 -17.90
CA ASN A 666 15.51 0.96 -17.99
C ASN A 666 16.23 0.33 -16.78
N ARG A 667 15.93 0.83 -15.59
CA ARG A 667 16.53 0.32 -14.36
C ARG A 667 16.04 -1.09 -14.07
N ASP A 668 16.95 -2.04 -13.84
CA ASP A 668 16.61 -3.35 -13.30
C ASP A 668 16.22 -3.21 -11.84
N VAL A 669 14.97 -3.54 -11.51
CA VAL A 669 14.37 -3.42 -10.18
C VAL A 669 14.10 -4.80 -9.62
N GLU A 670 14.60 -5.05 -8.42
CA GLU A 670 14.27 -6.22 -7.61
C GLU A 670 13.26 -5.79 -6.53
N PRO A 671 11.93 -5.93 -6.75
CA PRO A 671 10.91 -5.43 -5.83
C PRO A 671 10.87 -6.22 -4.52
N ALA A 672 11.08 -7.52 -4.56
CA ALA A 672 11.30 -8.43 -3.44
C ALA A 672 12.47 -9.35 -3.79
N ARG A 673 13.02 -10.08 -2.80
CA ARG A 673 14.15 -10.98 -3.01
C ARG A 673 13.88 -11.95 -4.15
N ASP A 674 14.80 -11.93 -5.12
CA ASP A 674 14.83 -12.77 -6.31
C ASP A 674 13.68 -12.54 -7.30
N TYR A 675 12.73 -11.65 -7.00
CA TYR A 675 11.68 -11.24 -7.94
C TYR A 675 12.18 -10.20 -8.95
N ARG A 676 11.60 -10.26 -10.14
CA ARG A 676 11.87 -9.34 -11.24
C ARG A 676 10.66 -8.41 -11.45
N SER A 677 10.91 -7.14 -11.69
CA SER A 677 9.92 -6.20 -12.24
C SER A 677 10.08 -6.08 -13.74
N LEU A 678 9.08 -5.53 -14.42
CA LEU A 678 9.19 -5.21 -15.84
C LEU A 678 10.29 -4.15 -16.06
N SER A 679 11.03 -4.30 -17.16
CA SER A 679 11.98 -3.30 -17.64
C SER A 679 11.24 -2.04 -18.14
N ARG A 680 11.87 -1.20 -18.95
CA ARG A 680 11.19 -0.05 -19.58
C ARG A 680 9.97 -0.52 -20.36
N GLN A 681 8.88 0.25 -20.29
CA GLN A 681 7.63 -0.04 -20.97
C GLN A 681 7.13 1.20 -21.71
N ALA A 682 6.91 1.09 -23.00
CA ALA A 682 6.24 2.11 -23.79
C ALA A 682 4.76 1.74 -24.01
N TRP A 683 3.89 2.75 -23.94
CA TRP A 683 2.45 2.62 -24.13
C TRP A 683 1.93 3.72 -25.05
N LEU A 684 0.99 3.37 -25.92
CA LEU A 684 0.24 4.29 -26.75
C LEU A 684 -1.25 4.01 -26.56
N GLY A 685 -2.06 5.07 -26.50
CA GLY A 685 -3.49 4.93 -26.31
C GLY A 685 -4.30 6.08 -26.86
N VAL A 686 -5.59 5.84 -26.97
CA VAL A 686 -6.59 6.85 -27.35
C VAL A 686 -7.70 6.83 -26.32
N ARG A 687 -8.13 8.02 -25.90
CA ARG A 687 -9.24 8.22 -24.96
C ARG A 687 -10.32 9.09 -25.59
N TYR A 688 -11.56 8.69 -25.39
CA TYR A 688 -12.76 9.47 -25.63
C TYR A 688 -13.42 9.87 -24.31
N SER A 689 -13.87 11.11 -24.19
CA SER A 689 -14.67 11.57 -23.06
C SER A 689 -15.79 12.46 -23.55
N GLY A 690 -17.03 12.10 -23.25
CA GLY A 690 -18.21 12.91 -23.56
C GLY A 690 -18.32 14.20 -22.75
N ILE A 691 -17.45 14.39 -21.75
CA ILE A 691 -17.26 15.62 -20.99
C ILE A 691 -16.00 16.31 -21.50
N ASP A 692 -16.00 17.64 -21.61
CA ASP A 692 -14.81 18.39 -22.04
C ASP A 692 -13.61 18.06 -21.13
N LEU A 693 -12.52 17.67 -21.77
CA LEU A 693 -11.28 17.21 -21.12
C LEU A 693 -10.44 18.38 -20.61
#